data_5bc60d5f1195e5bb9140f849e68c9300
#
_entry.id   5bc60d5f1195e5bb9140f849e68c9300
#
_cell.length_a   1.000
_cell.length_b   1.000
_cell.length_c   1.000
_cell.angle_alpha   90.00
_cell.angle_beta   90.00
_cell.angle_gamma   90.00
#
_symmetry.space_group_name_H-M   'P 1'
#
loop_
_entity.id
_entity.type
_entity.pdbx_description
1 polymer ?
#
loop_
_entity_poly.entity_id
_entity_poly.type
_entity_poly.pdbx_seq_one_letter_code
_entity_poly.pdbx_strand_id
1 'polypeptide(L)'
;MTGTRNERAIIQGKLFPATGTRKPLPRPRLDSSSDVLDGIFPVVVVAAPAGYGKSTLMARWHARLRERGVACAWLSVDEDDNDAARFLRHLIAALQKGSSRIGKDVAEDLIADFAGGSRSVLEAIASDLAQVQDRIVLFLDDLQLVEKPEVRGILDWLINYAPRTLQHVIGTRRDPGLRLSGLRVRCQLLDLGAEQLQFDAAETALFYRSRLGRDLPAPELHSLLTKTEGWPAALELAALVLAGSSEPNAFIQHFAGTDTSVVDYLCDMVLSQMDEETREAVFRISMFDRVCAQLARAVTDVDDAEEMLLGLRTRNLFLIPLDRSWEWVRFHHLVGEFFRDTYHRTAPEQARQCLVRGAQWLHGNAHVEEAVNCMIRAQEWEQATRWVADSVEELVFRRGYHQTILRWMNALPEDCVDRYPVIRIQYAFALSFYPLDQEYEAQIYRLQQQLQNLEAQAHHDARRADELRCAVEMQVAMSAGLRDEGMRGGELAAAWLARWPEASLRRKGVMGNVLSFGHKTLGHIDEGLKIIAETRQWLERSEGYYALSWTAYLEAVLHLKRGSYFDSRLACTRGIELVERKLHGHIGQSSLLHTLLAGISYEFDEIEQALAHLELTSSSVNEYVHADAVIIAYLTQARIQHLRHDGSGALAMLREGQRLGEMRGWRRVTLSLAAEECRSLARAGHFEEATLVATRFDFHELPAGKGAAALNSDKALRAASRYLLKQSPRVVIDALDTAIEKSQQRELAHRSVELLVLRAIAEKEAGDWANALADVRRALTIAAPRNYVRVFLDERRELGALFERLDMEQLRGSEAAPLARRLQRDMCTPDAQRGTPIGMGEELTKRELTILKRLETGLSNKEIAEAIFVSEGTLKWHLHNVYGKLNVKNRSGAMTRARALGIL
;
A
#
# COMPACT_ATOMS: atom_id res chain seq x y z
N MET A 1 35.68 -13.56 -1.38
CA MET A 1 35.05 -13.82 -0.09
C MET A 1 33.58 -13.56 -0.29
N THR A 2 32.88 -14.61 -0.40
CA THR A 2 31.54 -14.71 -0.98
C THR A 2 30.49 -14.39 0.09
N GLY A 3 29.93 -13.17 0.05
CA GLY A 3 28.73 -12.84 0.79
C GLY A 3 27.54 -13.49 0.11
N THR A 4 26.97 -14.49 0.73
CA THR A 4 25.74 -15.13 0.35
C THR A 4 24.62 -14.08 0.29
N ARG A 5 24.15 -13.77 -0.92
CA ARG A 5 22.87 -13.11 -1.17
C ARG A 5 21.81 -13.97 -0.52
N ASN A 6 21.26 -13.49 0.58
CA ASN A 6 20.03 -14.02 1.15
C ASN A 6 18.91 -13.64 0.17
N GLU A 7 18.64 -14.50 -0.82
CA GLU A 7 17.53 -14.35 -1.74
C GLU A 7 16.25 -14.30 -0.89
N ARG A 8 15.56 -13.17 -0.91
CA ARG A 8 14.27 -12.95 -0.25
C ARG A 8 13.29 -13.93 -0.87
N ALA A 9 13.05 -15.05 -0.20
CA ALA A 9 12.45 -16.24 -0.78
C ALA A 9 10.99 -16.01 -1.13
N ILE A 10 10.71 -15.80 -2.41
CA ILE A 10 9.38 -16.05 -2.98
C ILE A 10 9.13 -17.53 -2.84
N ILE A 11 8.07 -17.90 -2.12
CA ILE A 11 7.67 -19.30 -1.96
C ILE A 11 7.13 -19.78 -3.31
N GLN A 12 7.98 -20.42 -4.10
CA GLN A 12 7.65 -20.85 -5.47
C GLN A 12 6.40 -21.74 -5.52
N GLY A 13 6.17 -22.56 -4.48
CA GLY A 13 5.00 -23.43 -4.39
C GLY A 13 3.67 -22.69 -4.32
N LYS A 14 3.64 -21.42 -3.90
CA LYS A 14 2.44 -20.57 -3.94
C LYS A 14 2.06 -20.12 -5.35
N LEU A 15 3.01 -20.15 -6.29
CA LEU A 15 2.85 -19.61 -7.65
C LEU A 15 2.34 -20.64 -8.66
N PHE A 16 1.91 -21.80 -8.18
CA PHE A 16 1.37 -22.87 -9.01
C PHE A 16 0.18 -23.51 -8.33
N PRO A 17 -0.82 -23.98 -9.13
CA PRO A 17 -1.87 -24.81 -8.55
C PRO A 17 -1.29 -26.08 -7.95
N ALA A 18 -1.84 -26.51 -6.82
CA ALA A 18 -1.54 -27.79 -6.24
C ALA A 18 -1.85 -28.90 -7.26
N THR A 19 -0.83 -29.56 -7.76
CA THR A 19 -1.00 -30.66 -8.68
C THR A 19 -1.23 -31.94 -7.92
N GLY A 20 -2.49 -32.40 -7.86
CA GLY A 20 -2.79 -33.75 -7.40
C GLY A 20 -2.12 -34.80 -8.30
N THR A 21 -1.79 -35.96 -7.74
CA THR A 21 -1.18 -37.09 -8.46
C THR A 21 -2.11 -37.72 -9.50
N ARG A 22 -3.38 -37.40 -9.47
CA ARG A 22 -4.42 -37.96 -10.35
C ARG A 22 -5.09 -36.86 -11.18
N LYS A 23 -5.52 -37.21 -12.41
CA LYS A 23 -6.28 -36.28 -13.25
C LYS A 23 -7.59 -35.90 -12.54
N PRO A 24 -7.91 -34.60 -12.44
CA PRO A 24 -9.19 -34.17 -11.87
C PRO A 24 -10.36 -34.71 -12.67
N LEU A 25 -11.44 -35.06 -12.00
CA LEU A 25 -12.66 -35.54 -12.65
C LEU A 25 -13.21 -34.51 -13.64
N PRO A 26 -13.59 -34.89 -14.88
CA PRO A 26 -14.32 -34.00 -15.76
C PRO A 26 -15.64 -33.55 -15.12
N ARG A 27 -15.91 -32.26 -15.11
CA ARG A 27 -17.16 -31.68 -14.59
C ARG A 27 -17.84 -30.90 -15.73
N PRO A 28 -18.55 -31.58 -16.66
CA PRO A 28 -19.12 -30.92 -17.82
C PRO A 28 -20.03 -29.75 -17.46
N ARG A 29 -20.75 -29.85 -16.36
CA ARG A 29 -21.66 -28.82 -15.84
C ARG A 29 -20.92 -27.52 -15.51
N LEU A 30 -19.71 -27.58 -14.92
CA LEU A 30 -18.89 -26.43 -14.57
C LEU A 30 -17.90 -26.04 -15.69
N ASP A 31 -17.60 -26.98 -16.59
CA ASP A 31 -16.71 -26.77 -17.70
C ASP A 31 -17.41 -26.23 -18.95
N SER A 32 -18.70 -26.54 -19.11
CA SER A 32 -19.52 -26.02 -20.19
C SER A 32 -20.03 -24.60 -19.97
N SER A 33 -19.89 -24.07 -18.75
CA SER A 33 -19.96 -22.62 -18.58
C SER A 33 -18.71 -22.03 -19.24
N SER A 34 -18.78 -21.88 -20.57
CA SER A 34 -17.77 -21.29 -21.47
C SER A 34 -17.29 -19.92 -20.94
N ASP A 35 -18.08 -19.32 -20.09
CA ASP A 35 -17.97 -17.97 -19.57
C ASP A 35 -16.65 -17.68 -18.85
N VAL A 36 -16.11 -18.65 -18.08
CA VAL A 36 -14.81 -18.50 -17.41
C VAL A 36 -13.66 -18.68 -18.39
N LEU A 37 -13.74 -19.74 -19.22
CA LEU A 37 -12.69 -20.06 -20.18
C LEU A 37 -12.62 -19.04 -21.33
N ASP A 38 -13.72 -18.44 -21.68
CA ASP A 38 -13.81 -17.44 -22.75
C ASP A 38 -13.67 -15.99 -22.25
N GLY A 39 -13.59 -15.79 -20.91
CA GLY A 39 -13.31 -14.49 -20.31
C GLY A 39 -14.48 -13.51 -20.28
N ILE A 40 -15.70 -14.02 -20.29
CA ILE A 40 -16.92 -13.19 -20.28
C ILE A 40 -17.02 -12.38 -18.97
N PHE A 41 -16.63 -13.00 -17.84
CA PHE A 41 -16.66 -12.36 -16.54
C PHE A 41 -15.25 -11.88 -16.12
N PRO A 42 -15.05 -10.59 -15.89
CA PRO A 42 -13.77 -10.07 -15.38
C PRO A 42 -13.41 -10.64 -14.01
N VAL A 43 -14.42 -10.97 -13.20
CA VAL A 43 -14.24 -11.55 -11.87
C VAL A 43 -15.10 -12.80 -11.72
N VAL A 44 -14.49 -13.87 -11.23
CA VAL A 44 -15.13 -15.15 -10.89
C VAL A 44 -14.82 -15.44 -9.43
N VAL A 45 -15.83 -15.65 -8.61
CA VAL A 45 -15.69 -16.04 -7.21
C VAL A 45 -16.16 -17.47 -7.04
N VAL A 46 -15.31 -18.32 -6.49
CA VAL A 46 -15.59 -19.70 -6.14
C VAL A 46 -15.61 -19.78 -4.61
N ALA A 47 -16.79 -19.62 -4.02
CA ALA A 47 -16.98 -19.51 -2.59
C ALA A 47 -17.70 -20.75 -2.03
N ALA A 48 -16.98 -21.60 -1.30
CA ALA A 48 -17.55 -22.77 -0.65
C ALA A 48 -16.69 -23.19 0.54
N PRO A 49 -17.26 -23.94 1.51
CA PRO A 49 -16.50 -24.53 2.60
C PRO A 49 -15.31 -25.37 2.14
N ALA A 50 -14.49 -25.80 3.06
CA ALA A 50 -13.34 -26.65 2.76
C ALA A 50 -13.78 -27.99 2.15
N GLY A 51 -12.94 -28.58 1.29
CA GLY A 51 -13.22 -29.86 0.68
C GLY A 51 -14.22 -29.86 -0.50
N TYR A 52 -14.79 -28.73 -0.88
CA TYR A 52 -15.72 -28.64 -2.04
C TYR A 52 -15.02 -28.63 -3.38
N GLY A 53 -13.70 -28.79 -3.42
CA GLY A 53 -12.94 -28.90 -4.66
C GLY A 53 -12.68 -27.56 -5.40
N LYS A 54 -12.74 -26.44 -4.68
CA LYS A 54 -12.45 -25.10 -5.24
C LYS A 54 -11.12 -25.05 -5.96
N SER A 55 -10.04 -25.33 -5.24
CA SER A 55 -8.67 -25.34 -5.77
C SER A 55 -8.50 -26.32 -6.93
N THR A 56 -9.15 -27.49 -6.84
CA THR A 56 -9.14 -28.51 -7.90
C THR A 56 -9.82 -27.99 -9.17
N LEU A 57 -10.97 -27.33 -9.04
CA LEU A 57 -11.70 -26.73 -10.17
C LEU A 57 -10.86 -25.62 -10.81
N MET A 58 -10.34 -24.72 -9.99
CA MET A 58 -9.49 -23.60 -10.43
C MET A 58 -8.21 -24.11 -11.10
N ALA A 59 -7.54 -25.13 -10.54
CA ALA A 59 -6.36 -25.76 -11.14
C ALA A 59 -6.67 -26.37 -12.50
N ARG A 60 -7.85 -26.94 -12.67
CA ARG A 60 -8.30 -27.49 -13.93
C ARG A 60 -8.59 -26.41 -14.98
N TRP A 61 -9.25 -25.33 -14.60
CA TRP A 61 -9.41 -24.17 -15.47
C TRP A 61 -8.05 -23.57 -15.86
N HIS A 62 -7.15 -23.44 -14.91
CA HIS A 62 -5.79 -22.99 -15.15
C HIS A 62 -5.07 -23.86 -16.20
N ALA A 63 -5.14 -25.19 -16.07
CA ALA A 63 -4.54 -26.11 -17.03
C ALA A 63 -5.15 -25.95 -18.44
N ARG A 64 -6.50 -25.91 -18.55
CA ARG A 64 -7.20 -25.74 -19.82
C ARG A 64 -6.92 -24.40 -20.49
N LEU A 65 -6.85 -23.31 -19.71
CA LEU A 65 -6.51 -22.00 -20.24
C LEU A 65 -5.08 -21.99 -20.80
N ARG A 66 -4.16 -22.63 -20.11
CA ARG A 66 -2.79 -22.79 -20.60
C ARG A 66 -2.70 -23.63 -21.87
N GLU A 67 -3.47 -24.69 -21.97
CA GLU A 67 -3.59 -25.50 -23.22
C GLU A 67 -4.12 -24.65 -24.38
N ARG A 68 -4.97 -23.64 -24.10
CA ARG A 68 -5.47 -22.67 -25.08
C ARG A 68 -4.50 -21.53 -25.37
N GLY A 69 -3.29 -21.53 -24.76
CA GLY A 69 -2.29 -20.47 -24.92
C GLY A 69 -2.58 -19.19 -24.10
N VAL A 70 -3.55 -19.20 -23.17
CA VAL A 70 -3.86 -18.06 -22.32
C VAL A 70 -2.85 -17.96 -21.20
N ALA A 71 -2.31 -16.77 -20.96
CA ALA A 71 -1.40 -16.47 -19.86
C ALA A 71 -2.12 -16.62 -18.52
N CYS A 72 -1.55 -17.40 -17.59
CA CYS A 72 -2.13 -17.67 -16.29
C CYS A 72 -1.13 -17.35 -15.19
N ALA A 73 -1.59 -16.66 -14.17
CA ALA A 73 -0.91 -16.39 -12.92
C ALA A 73 -1.65 -17.11 -11.78
N TRP A 74 -0.91 -17.72 -10.83
CA TRP A 74 -1.50 -18.41 -9.70
C TRP A 74 -0.85 -17.93 -8.40
N LEU A 75 -1.68 -17.64 -7.40
CA LEU A 75 -1.25 -17.31 -6.05
C LEU A 75 -2.13 -18.06 -5.03
N SER A 76 -1.53 -18.99 -4.30
CA SER A 76 -2.13 -19.57 -3.09
C SER A 76 -1.77 -18.70 -1.89
N VAL A 77 -2.78 -18.21 -1.20
CA VAL A 77 -2.65 -17.26 -0.10
C VAL A 77 -2.58 -18.00 1.24
N ASP A 78 -1.79 -17.51 2.18
CA ASP A 78 -1.74 -17.97 3.56
C ASP A 78 -1.93 -16.81 4.55
N GLU A 79 -1.92 -17.12 5.86
CA GLU A 79 -2.11 -16.12 6.92
C GLU A 79 -1.02 -15.05 6.94
N ASP A 80 0.19 -15.39 6.53
CA ASP A 80 1.31 -14.47 6.49
C ASP A 80 1.18 -13.45 5.34
N ASP A 81 0.33 -13.73 4.35
CA ASP A 81 -0.01 -12.78 3.29
C ASP A 81 -0.95 -11.65 3.76
N ASN A 82 -1.27 -11.60 5.06
CA ASN A 82 -1.83 -10.42 5.70
C ASN A 82 -0.79 -9.28 5.84
N ASP A 83 0.49 -9.56 5.65
CA ASP A 83 1.49 -8.53 5.39
C ASP A 83 1.39 -8.08 3.93
N ALA A 84 1.02 -6.82 3.73
CA ALA A 84 0.75 -6.28 2.40
C ALA A 84 1.99 -6.30 1.48
N ALA A 85 3.18 -6.10 2.04
CA ALA A 85 4.43 -6.15 1.28
C ALA A 85 4.73 -7.58 0.82
N ARG A 86 4.53 -8.57 1.70
CA ARG A 86 4.68 -9.99 1.36
C ARG A 86 3.65 -10.41 0.31
N PHE A 87 2.40 -10.04 0.51
CA PHE A 87 1.34 -10.33 -0.45
C PHE A 87 1.67 -9.79 -1.84
N LEU A 88 2.12 -8.54 -1.93
CA LEU A 88 2.49 -7.92 -3.21
C LEU A 88 3.67 -8.60 -3.89
N ARG A 89 4.69 -9.01 -3.14
CA ARG A 89 5.81 -9.78 -3.71
C ARG A 89 5.31 -11.05 -4.39
N HIS A 90 4.48 -11.82 -3.69
CA HIS A 90 3.92 -13.05 -4.24
C HIS A 90 3.00 -12.76 -5.42
N LEU A 91 2.18 -11.71 -5.34
CA LEU A 91 1.29 -11.28 -6.41
C LEU A 91 2.06 -10.88 -7.68
N ILE A 92 3.09 -10.06 -7.55
CA ILE A 92 3.96 -9.67 -8.67
C ILE A 92 4.65 -10.90 -9.25
N ALA A 93 5.22 -11.76 -8.40
CA ALA A 93 5.86 -12.99 -8.84
C ALA A 93 4.88 -13.94 -9.58
N ALA A 94 3.62 -14.00 -9.12
CA ALA A 94 2.57 -14.75 -9.81
C ALA A 94 2.25 -14.14 -11.18
N LEU A 95 2.04 -12.83 -11.27
CA LEU A 95 1.77 -12.12 -12.52
C LEU A 95 2.92 -12.26 -13.52
N GLN A 96 4.17 -12.27 -13.05
CA GLN A 96 5.36 -12.51 -13.88
C GLN A 96 5.40 -13.91 -14.52
N LYS A 97 4.72 -14.90 -13.93
CA LYS A 97 4.52 -16.20 -14.59
C LYS A 97 3.60 -16.10 -15.80
N GLY A 98 2.65 -15.18 -15.79
CA GLY A 98 1.79 -14.87 -16.93
C GLY A 98 2.50 -14.03 -17.99
N SER A 99 3.28 -13.03 -17.57
CA SER A 99 4.08 -12.18 -18.45
C SER A 99 5.30 -11.66 -17.70
N SER A 100 6.49 -12.00 -18.17
CA SER A 100 7.77 -11.60 -17.55
C SER A 100 8.04 -10.07 -17.58
N ARG A 101 7.17 -9.31 -18.22
CA ARG A 101 7.28 -7.84 -18.30
C ARG A 101 6.64 -7.15 -17.09
N ILE A 102 5.69 -7.81 -16.41
CA ILE A 102 4.93 -7.22 -15.33
C ILE A 102 5.82 -7.12 -14.08
N GLY A 103 5.88 -5.94 -13.50
CA GLY A 103 6.66 -5.68 -12.29
C GLY A 103 8.16 -5.86 -12.46
N LYS A 104 8.71 -5.85 -13.71
CA LYS A 104 10.14 -6.02 -13.96
C LYS A 104 10.96 -4.87 -13.39
N ASP A 105 10.41 -3.67 -13.43
CA ASP A 105 11.03 -2.45 -12.94
C ASP A 105 10.59 -2.10 -11.50
N VAL A 106 9.72 -2.93 -10.92
CA VAL A 106 9.37 -2.83 -9.50
C VAL A 106 10.48 -3.50 -8.70
N ALA A 107 11.40 -2.71 -8.15
CA ALA A 107 12.50 -3.22 -7.34
C ALA A 107 11.97 -3.98 -6.11
N GLU A 108 12.60 -5.11 -5.75
CA GLU A 108 12.20 -5.93 -4.59
C GLU A 108 12.21 -5.16 -3.27
N ASP A 109 13.08 -4.15 -3.16
CA ASP A 109 13.15 -3.29 -1.99
C ASP A 109 12.00 -2.30 -1.90
N LEU A 110 11.36 -2.01 -3.04
CA LEU A 110 10.11 -1.26 -3.14
C LEU A 110 8.95 -1.97 -2.43
N ILE A 111 8.98 -3.28 -2.42
CA ILE A 111 7.96 -4.13 -1.83
C ILE A 111 8.23 -4.36 -0.34
N ALA A 112 9.50 -4.29 0.11
CA ALA A 112 9.86 -4.54 1.50
C ALA A 112 9.39 -3.46 2.48
N ASP A 113 9.26 -2.23 2.01
CA ASP A 113 8.80 -1.07 2.79
C ASP A 113 7.30 -0.83 2.72
N PHE A 114 6.62 -1.77 2.14
CA PHE A 114 5.21 -1.69 1.89
C PHE A 114 4.40 -2.17 3.09
N ALA A 115 4.23 -1.35 4.07
CA ALA A 115 3.29 -1.56 5.16
C ALA A 115 1.96 -0.86 4.87
N GLY A 116 1.28 -1.26 3.79
CA GLY A 116 -0.13 -0.94 3.61
C GLY A 116 -0.51 0.12 2.57
N GLY A 117 -0.76 -0.26 1.35
CA GLY A 117 -1.59 0.50 0.41
C GLY A 117 -0.88 1.29 -0.69
N SER A 118 0.32 0.89 -1.13
CA SER A 118 0.98 1.56 -2.25
C SER A 118 0.19 1.44 -3.56
N ARG A 119 -0.56 2.46 -3.89
CA ARG A 119 -1.20 2.57 -5.20
C ARG A 119 -0.16 2.70 -6.32
N SER A 120 1.03 3.24 -6.08
CA SER A 120 2.08 3.36 -7.10
C SER A 120 2.59 2.00 -7.59
N VAL A 121 2.74 1.01 -6.71
CA VAL A 121 3.03 -0.36 -7.14
C VAL A 121 1.86 -0.92 -7.95
N LEU A 122 0.63 -0.67 -7.51
CA LEU A 122 -0.57 -1.13 -8.22
C LEU A 122 -0.73 -0.41 -9.56
N GLU A 123 -0.44 0.88 -9.61
CA GLU A 123 -0.45 1.69 -10.84
C GLU A 123 0.66 1.26 -11.79
N ALA A 124 1.86 0.94 -11.29
CA ALA A 124 2.93 0.36 -12.09
C ALA A 124 2.51 -1.00 -12.66
N ILE A 125 1.94 -1.88 -11.81
CA ILE A 125 1.40 -3.17 -12.26
C ILE A 125 0.30 -2.97 -13.31
N ALA A 126 -0.63 -2.03 -13.10
CA ALA A 126 -1.70 -1.74 -14.04
C ALA A 126 -1.17 -1.14 -15.34
N SER A 127 -0.14 -0.29 -15.29
CA SER A 127 0.54 0.27 -16.45
C SER A 127 1.22 -0.83 -17.27
N ASP A 128 1.93 -1.77 -16.60
CA ASP A 128 2.55 -2.90 -17.27
C ASP A 128 1.49 -3.84 -17.90
N LEU A 129 0.41 -4.11 -17.17
CA LEU A 129 -0.72 -4.89 -17.67
C LEU A 129 -1.40 -4.24 -18.87
N ALA A 130 -1.48 -2.90 -18.91
CA ALA A 130 -2.04 -2.18 -20.04
C ALA A 130 -1.19 -2.29 -21.31
N GLN A 131 0.11 -2.59 -21.17
CA GLN A 131 1.00 -2.86 -22.30
C GLN A 131 0.91 -4.30 -22.81
N VAL A 132 0.30 -5.20 -22.04
CA VAL A 132 0.09 -6.59 -22.44
C VAL A 132 -1.21 -6.70 -23.25
N GLN A 133 -1.08 -7.13 -24.50
CA GLN A 133 -2.23 -7.26 -25.40
C GLN A 133 -3.03 -8.55 -25.14
N ASP A 134 -2.38 -9.57 -24.61
CA ASP A 134 -2.98 -10.86 -24.36
C ASP A 134 -3.68 -10.89 -22.99
N ARG A 135 -4.76 -11.68 -22.93
CA ARG A 135 -5.51 -11.90 -21.69
C ARG A 135 -4.64 -12.64 -20.68
N ILE A 136 -4.63 -12.16 -19.44
CA ILE A 136 -4.02 -12.81 -18.29
C ILE A 136 -5.12 -13.20 -17.30
N VAL A 137 -5.06 -14.42 -16.78
CA VAL A 137 -6.00 -14.88 -15.73
C VAL A 137 -5.22 -15.06 -14.43
N LEU A 138 -5.58 -14.27 -13.43
CA LEU A 138 -5.03 -14.33 -12.08
C LEU A 138 -5.93 -15.20 -11.20
N PHE A 139 -5.38 -16.32 -10.74
CA PHE A 139 -6.00 -17.21 -9.77
C PHE A 139 -5.51 -16.88 -8.38
N LEU A 140 -6.44 -16.59 -7.47
CA LEU A 140 -6.18 -16.34 -6.05
C LEU A 140 -6.87 -17.44 -5.24
N ASP A 141 -6.10 -18.35 -4.66
CA ASP A 141 -6.65 -19.47 -3.90
C ASP A 141 -6.50 -19.24 -2.39
N ASP A 142 -7.48 -19.71 -1.62
CA ASP A 142 -7.59 -19.56 -0.17
C ASP A 142 -7.65 -18.09 0.33
N LEU A 143 -8.32 -17.20 -0.41
CA LEU A 143 -8.41 -15.77 -0.09
C LEU A 143 -9.06 -15.48 1.29
N GLN A 144 -9.79 -16.41 1.90
CA GLN A 144 -10.35 -16.24 3.24
C GLN A 144 -9.28 -16.03 4.33
N LEU A 145 -8.02 -16.37 4.06
CA LEU A 145 -6.89 -16.18 4.97
C LEU A 145 -6.41 -14.73 5.02
N VAL A 146 -6.84 -13.92 4.06
CA VAL A 146 -6.60 -12.47 4.05
C VAL A 146 -7.70 -11.78 4.84
N GLU A 147 -7.35 -11.26 6.01
CA GLU A 147 -8.28 -10.56 6.90
C GLU A 147 -8.03 -9.05 6.95
N LYS A 148 -6.81 -8.63 6.65
CA LYS A 148 -6.43 -7.22 6.75
C LYS A 148 -7.05 -6.36 5.65
N PRO A 149 -7.66 -5.22 6.02
CA PRO A 149 -8.29 -4.30 5.08
C PRO A 149 -7.32 -3.77 4.01
N GLU A 150 -6.05 -3.64 4.35
CA GLU A 150 -4.99 -3.15 3.48
C GLU A 150 -4.80 -4.08 2.29
N VAL A 151 -4.68 -5.39 2.53
CA VAL A 151 -4.50 -6.40 1.47
C VAL A 151 -5.79 -6.55 0.66
N ARG A 152 -6.95 -6.52 1.30
CA ARG A 152 -8.24 -6.47 0.58
C ARG A 152 -8.35 -5.22 -0.29
N GLY A 153 -7.85 -4.08 0.20
CA GLY A 153 -7.79 -2.83 -0.56
C GLY A 153 -6.95 -2.92 -1.83
N ILE A 154 -5.86 -3.69 -1.81
CA ILE A 154 -5.05 -4.00 -3.00
C ILE A 154 -5.89 -4.73 -4.04
N LEU A 155 -6.60 -5.78 -3.63
CA LEU A 155 -7.45 -6.57 -4.52
C LEU A 155 -8.64 -5.77 -5.04
N ASP A 156 -9.31 -5.02 -4.16
CA ASP A 156 -10.39 -4.11 -4.56
C ASP A 156 -9.92 -3.11 -5.61
N TRP A 157 -8.71 -2.58 -5.45
CA TRP A 157 -8.14 -1.66 -6.40
C TRP A 157 -7.84 -2.34 -7.73
N LEU A 158 -7.18 -3.50 -7.74
CA LEU A 158 -6.89 -4.25 -8.97
C LEU A 158 -8.17 -4.63 -9.72
N ILE A 159 -9.17 -5.12 -9.02
CA ILE A 159 -10.46 -5.50 -9.61
C ILE A 159 -11.15 -4.30 -10.29
N ASN A 160 -11.00 -3.09 -9.74
CA ASN A 160 -11.68 -1.90 -10.26
C ASN A 160 -10.87 -1.13 -11.30
N TYR A 161 -9.54 -1.17 -11.25
CA TYR A 161 -8.67 -0.29 -12.05
C TYR A 161 -7.71 -1.02 -12.99
N ALA A 162 -7.47 -2.32 -12.80
CA ALA A 162 -6.67 -3.07 -13.75
C ALA A 162 -7.38 -3.16 -15.11
N PRO A 163 -6.62 -3.23 -16.22
CA PRO A 163 -7.21 -3.34 -17.56
C PRO A 163 -8.03 -4.64 -17.69
N ARG A 164 -9.03 -4.63 -18.56
CA ARG A 164 -9.92 -5.78 -18.79
C ARG A 164 -9.19 -7.03 -19.34
N THR A 165 -7.94 -6.89 -19.71
CA THR A 165 -7.06 -8.02 -20.04
C THR A 165 -6.73 -8.87 -18.81
N LEU A 166 -6.84 -8.34 -17.59
CA LEU A 166 -6.69 -9.08 -16.35
C LEU A 166 -8.04 -9.60 -15.86
N GLN A 167 -8.23 -10.92 -15.86
CA GLN A 167 -9.36 -11.60 -15.26
C GLN A 167 -8.95 -12.15 -13.88
N HIS A 168 -9.82 -12.05 -12.90
CA HIS A 168 -9.61 -12.56 -11.55
C HIS A 168 -10.48 -13.82 -11.31
N VAL A 169 -9.87 -14.90 -10.82
CA VAL A 169 -10.55 -16.09 -10.34
C VAL A 169 -10.19 -16.30 -8.89
N ILE A 170 -11.16 -16.14 -8.01
CA ILE A 170 -10.96 -16.06 -6.55
C ILE A 170 -11.56 -17.30 -5.90
N GLY A 171 -10.72 -18.10 -5.22
CA GLY A 171 -11.13 -19.21 -4.37
C GLY A 171 -11.19 -18.78 -2.91
N THR A 172 -12.32 -18.99 -2.25
CA THR A 172 -12.51 -18.59 -0.86
C THR A 172 -13.45 -19.55 -0.12
N ARG A 173 -13.36 -19.62 1.22
CA ARG A 173 -14.28 -20.41 2.03
C ARG A 173 -15.52 -19.64 2.49
N ARG A 174 -15.45 -18.31 2.49
CA ARG A 174 -16.49 -17.38 2.93
C ARG A 174 -16.52 -16.18 1.99
N ASP A 175 -17.41 -15.25 2.22
CA ASP A 175 -17.40 -13.98 1.49
C ASP A 175 -15.96 -13.38 1.51
N PRO A 176 -15.39 -13.06 0.36
CA PRO A 176 -14.02 -12.54 0.30
C PRO A 176 -13.86 -11.16 0.97
N GLY A 177 -14.96 -10.52 1.35
CA GLY A 177 -14.94 -9.18 1.94
C GLY A 177 -14.49 -8.09 0.97
N LEU A 178 -14.63 -8.32 -0.34
CA LEU A 178 -14.29 -7.40 -1.42
C LEU A 178 -15.52 -6.61 -1.87
N ARG A 179 -15.31 -5.43 -2.46
CA ARG A 179 -16.38 -4.55 -2.94
C ARG A 179 -16.96 -5.00 -4.29
N LEU A 180 -17.57 -6.19 -4.32
CA LEU A 180 -18.06 -6.83 -5.54
C LEU A 180 -19.53 -6.48 -5.92
N SER A 181 -20.25 -5.76 -5.05
CA SER A 181 -21.67 -5.42 -5.29
C SER A 181 -21.91 -4.67 -6.60
N GLY A 182 -21.02 -3.74 -6.95
CA GLY A 182 -21.11 -3.00 -8.21
C GLY A 182 -20.90 -3.89 -9.45
N LEU A 183 -20.08 -4.95 -9.34
CA LEU A 183 -19.88 -5.91 -10.42
C LEU A 183 -21.07 -6.85 -10.58
N ARG A 184 -21.73 -7.26 -9.47
CA ARG A 184 -22.99 -8.04 -9.52
C ARG A 184 -24.08 -7.30 -10.27
N VAL A 185 -24.27 -6.00 -9.95
CA VAL A 185 -25.31 -5.18 -10.63
C VAL A 185 -25.02 -5.04 -12.13
N ARG A 186 -23.74 -4.99 -12.52
CA ARG A 186 -23.32 -4.89 -13.93
C ARG A 186 -23.22 -6.22 -14.67
N CYS A 187 -23.58 -7.33 -14.04
CA CYS A 187 -23.41 -8.70 -14.57
C CYS A 187 -21.95 -8.99 -15.00
N GLN A 188 -20.98 -8.50 -14.24
CA GLN A 188 -19.54 -8.67 -14.48
C GLN A 188 -18.89 -9.63 -13.48
N LEU A 189 -19.68 -10.26 -12.63
CA LEU A 189 -19.25 -11.22 -11.63
C LEU A 189 -19.98 -12.54 -11.84
N LEU A 190 -19.21 -13.64 -11.82
CA LEU A 190 -19.72 -15.01 -11.73
C LEU A 190 -19.49 -15.51 -10.30
N ASP A 191 -20.54 -15.78 -9.55
CA ASP A 191 -20.50 -16.39 -8.22
C ASP A 191 -20.80 -17.89 -8.32
N LEU A 192 -19.86 -18.74 -7.87
CA LEU A 192 -20.06 -20.19 -7.75
C LEU A 192 -20.01 -20.57 -6.27
N GLY A 193 -21.13 -21.00 -5.74
CA GLY A 193 -21.28 -21.41 -4.33
C GLY A 193 -21.12 -22.92 -4.12
N ALA A 194 -21.34 -23.36 -2.89
CA ALA A 194 -21.27 -24.75 -2.49
C ALA A 194 -22.24 -25.64 -3.31
N GLU A 195 -23.45 -25.17 -3.56
CA GLU A 195 -24.47 -25.91 -4.34
C GLU A 195 -23.99 -26.25 -5.75
N GLN A 196 -23.29 -25.31 -6.41
CA GLN A 196 -22.74 -25.53 -7.74
C GLN A 196 -21.53 -26.46 -7.71
N LEU A 197 -20.80 -26.50 -6.59
CA LEU A 197 -19.59 -27.33 -6.44
C LEU A 197 -19.88 -28.74 -5.94
N GLN A 198 -21.04 -29.02 -5.36
CA GLN A 198 -21.45 -30.38 -4.98
C GLN A 198 -21.44 -31.31 -6.20
N PHE A 199 -21.08 -32.56 -5.99
CA PHE A 199 -21.20 -33.60 -7.03
C PHE A 199 -22.66 -34.02 -7.14
N ASP A 200 -23.16 -34.04 -8.35
CA ASP A 200 -24.43 -34.69 -8.65
C ASP A 200 -24.27 -36.23 -8.73
N ALA A 201 -25.39 -36.93 -8.97
CA ALA A 201 -25.37 -38.39 -9.06
C ALA A 201 -24.48 -38.91 -10.20
N ALA A 202 -24.47 -38.22 -11.35
CA ALA A 202 -23.66 -38.61 -12.51
C ALA A 202 -22.16 -38.36 -12.23
N GLU A 203 -21.83 -37.21 -11.67
CA GLU A 203 -20.45 -36.88 -11.27
C GLU A 203 -19.95 -37.83 -10.18
N THR A 204 -20.79 -38.21 -9.21
CA THR A 204 -20.49 -39.18 -8.15
C THR A 204 -20.23 -40.57 -8.73
N ALA A 205 -21.06 -41.01 -9.66
CA ALA A 205 -20.85 -42.29 -10.32
C ALA A 205 -19.54 -42.34 -11.12
N LEU A 206 -19.24 -41.29 -11.91
CA LEU A 206 -17.99 -41.16 -12.64
C LEU A 206 -16.79 -41.10 -11.69
N PHE A 207 -16.95 -40.45 -10.58
CA PHE A 207 -15.92 -40.33 -9.54
C PHE A 207 -15.53 -41.70 -8.98
N TYR A 208 -16.51 -42.49 -8.51
CA TYR A 208 -16.24 -43.81 -7.95
C TYR A 208 -15.73 -44.81 -9.00
N ARG A 209 -16.28 -44.78 -10.21
CA ARG A 209 -15.71 -45.56 -11.33
C ARG A 209 -14.23 -45.22 -11.56
N SER A 210 -13.87 -43.95 -11.53
CA SER A 210 -12.47 -43.51 -11.67
C SER A 210 -11.58 -43.89 -10.51
N ARG A 211 -12.13 -43.93 -9.26
CA ARG A 211 -11.36 -44.19 -8.06
C ARG A 211 -11.22 -45.67 -7.73
N LEU A 212 -12.32 -46.43 -7.87
CA LEU A 212 -12.39 -47.83 -7.50
C LEU A 212 -12.16 -48.77 -8.67
N GLY A 213 -12.14 -48.26 -9.91
CA GLY A 213 -12.05 -49.08 -11.12
C GLY A 213 -13.32 -49.94 -11.40
N ARG A 214 -14.39 -49.71 -10.63
CA ARG A 214 -15.67 -50.38 -10.75
C ARG A 214 -16.84 -49.44 -10.49
N ASP A 215 -18.01 -49.83 -10.97
CA ASP A 215 -19.25 -49.12 -10.66
C ASP A 215 -19.77 -49.55 -9.28
N LEU A 216 -20.32 -48.61 -8.52
CA LEU A 216 -21.09 -48.89 -7.34
C LEU A 216 -22.56 -49.14 -7.72
N PRO A 217 -23.26 -50.06 -7.04
CA PRO A 217 -24.70 -50.26 -7.21
C PRO A 217 -25.47 -48.98 -6.93
N ALA A 218 -26.55 -48.72 -7.66
CA ALA A 218 -27.34 -47.49 -7.54
C ALA A 218 -27.85 -47.19 -6.11
N PRO A 219 -28.25 -48.15 -5.27
CA PRO A 219 -28.64 -47.92 -3.88
C PRO A 219 -27.47 -47.42 -3.03
N GLU A 220 -26.28 -47.99 -3.24
CA GLU A 220 -25.07 -47.62 -2.50
C GLU A 220 -24.61 -46.18 -2.89
N LEU A 221 -24.62 -45.89 -4.18
CA LEU A 221 -24.30 -44.57 -4.75
C LEU A 221 -25.26 -43.51 -4.20
N HIS A 222 -26.56 -43.83 -4.17
CA HIS A 222 -27.60 -42.94 -3.62
C HIS A 222 -27.41 -42.75 -2.11
N SER A 223 -27.09 -43.79 -1.35
CA SER A 223 -26.80 -43.66 0.07
C SER A 223 -25.59 -42.78 0.35
N LEU A 224 -24.49 -42.97 -0.38
CA LEU A 224 -23.30 -42.16 -0.24
C LEU A 224 -23.58 -40.71 -0.62
N LEU A 225 -24.26 -40.49 -1.73
CA LEU A 225 -24.60 -39.12 -2.18
C LEU A 225 -25.48 -38.39 -1.15
N THR A 226 -26.49 -39.08 -0.61
CA THR A 226 -27.39 -38.52 0.41
C THR A 226 -26.64 -38.17 1.69
N LYS A 227 -25.72 -39.04 2.14
CA LYS A 227 -24.99 -38.86 3.41
C LYS A 227 -23.86 -37.84 3.28
N THR A 228 -23.24 -37.72 2.10
CA THR A 228 -22.19 -36.71 1.86
C THR A 228 -22.72 -35.41 1.31
N GLU A 229 -24.01 -35.37 0.93
CA GLU A 229 -24.62 -34.24 0.22
C GLU A 229 -23.79 -33.79 -1.02
N GLY A 230 -23.12 -34.77 -1.65
CA GLY A 230 -22.25 -34.50 -2.77
C GLY A 230 -20.96 -33.77 -2.44
N TRP A 231 -20.56 -33.70 -1.18
CA TRP A 231 -19.31 -33.07 -0.74
C TRP A 231 -18.09 -33.84 -1.26
N PRO A 232 -17.27 -33.25 -2.19
CA PRO A 232 -16.19 -33.98 -2.87
C PRO A 232 -15.15 -34.58 -1.93
N ALA A 233 -14.78 -33.88 -0.84
CA ALA A 233 -13.78 -34.40 0.10
C ALA A 233 -14.31 -35.63 0.86
N ALA A 234 -15.57 -35.63 1.30
CA ALA A 234 -16.18 -36.78 1.94
C ALA A 234 -16.29 -37.97 0.99
N LEU A 235 -16.60 -37.72 -0.28
CA LEU A 235 -16.60 -38.76 -1.32
C LEU A 235 -15.20 -39.33 -1.59
N GLU A 236 -14.15 -38.48 -1.59
CA GLU A 236 -12.75 -38.94 -1.72
C GLU A 236 -12.32 -39.79 -0.54
N LEU A 237 -12.64 -39.35 0.69
CA LEU A 237 -12.34 -40.06 1.90
C LEU A 237 -13.08 -41.41 1.91
N ALA A 238 -14.38 -41.41 1.59
CA ALA A 238 -15.15 -42.65 1.44
C ALA A 238 -14.58 -43.61 0.39
N ALA A 239 -14.10 -43.09 -0.74
CA ALA A 239 -13.47 -43.89 -1.80
C ALA A 239 -12.16 -44.54 -1.31
N LEU A 240 -11.36 -43.86 -0.50
CA LEU A 240 -10.13 -44.41 0.08
C LEU A 240 -10.43 -45.61 1.00
N VAL A 241 -11.43 -45.47 1.87
CA VAL A 241 -11.85 -46.56 2.76
C VAL A 241 -12.47 -47.74 1.98
N LEU A 242 -13.34 -47.44 1.02
CA LEU A 242 -13.96 -48.46 0.13
C LEU A 242 -12.94 -49.21 -0.71
N ALA A 243 -11.83 -48.60 -1.08
CA ALA A 243 -10.76 -49.28 -1.82
C ALA A 243 -10.04 -50.35 -1.02
N GLY A 244 -10.00 -50.22 0.31
CA GLY A 244 -9.38 -51.19 1.23
C GLY A 244 -10.35 -52.07 2.02
N SER A 245 -11.67 -51.80 1.92
CA SER A 245 -12.68 -52.51 2.75
C SER A 245 -13.08 -53.86 2.16
N SER A 246 -13.10 -54.87 3.02
CA SER A 246 -13.66 -56.20 2.68
C SER A 246 -15.21 -56.24 2.72
N GLU A 247 -15.85 -55.28 3.42
CA GLU A 247 -17.29 -55.16 3.56
C GLU A 247 -17.82 -53.75 3.24
N PRO A 248 -17.87 -53.36 1.94
CA PRO A 248 -18.29 -52.04 1.50
C PRO A 248 -19.69 -51.64 1.97
N ASN A 249 -20.64 -52.58 2.02
CA ASN A 249 -22.02 -52.31 2.39
C ASN A 249 -22.16 -51.93 3.86
N ALA A 250 -21.45 -52.60 4.76
CA ALA A 250 -21.44 -52.26 6.19
C ALA A 250 -20.89 -50.86 6.42
N PHE A 251 -19.81 -50.49 5.74
CA PHE A 251 -19.25 -49.17 5.80
C PHE A 251 -20.26 -48.09 5.34
N ILE A 252 -20.87 -48.29 4.14
CA ILE A 252 -21.82 -47.33 3.59
C ILE A 252 -23.04 -47.15 4.51
N GLN A 253 -23.50 -48.20 5.19
CA GLN A 253 -24.60 -48.10 6.11
C GLN A 253 -24.26 -47.32 7.39
N HIS A 254 -23.05 -47.46 7.92
CA HIS A 254 -22.60 -46.75 9.13
C HIS A 254 -22.03 -45.36 8.87
N PHE A 255 -21.86 -44.98 7.61
CA PHE A 255 -21.46 -43.66 7.17
C PHE A 255 -22.61 -42.66 7.43
N ALA A 256 -22.76 -42.25 8.68
CA ALA A 256 -23.79 -41.30 9.13
C ALA A 256 -23.22 -40.42 10.22
N GLY A 257 -23.36 -39.12 10.12
CA GLY A 257 -22.91 -38.20 11.16
C GLY A 257 -22.93 -36.75 10.69
N THR A 258 -22.77 -35.82 11.63
CA THR A 258 -22.51 -34.43 11.35
C THR A 258 -21.13 -34.30 10.69
N ASP A 259 -20.85 -33.23 9.98
CA ASP A 259 -19.60 -33.01 9.21
C ASP A 259 -18.33 -33.38 10.00
N THR A 260 -18.26 -32.99 11.27
CA THR A 260 -17.15 -33.32 12.16
C THR A 260 -17.04 -34.83 12.42
N SER A 261 -18.17 -35.52 12.66
CA SER A 261 -18.19 -36.97 12.92
C SER A 261 -17.79 -37.79 11.70
N VAL A 262 -18.11 -37.30 10.49
CA VAL A 262 -17.73 -37.97 9.25
C VAL A 262 -16.23 -37.87 9.02
N VAL A 263 -15.67 -36.67 9.23
CA VAL A 263 -14.23 -36.42 9.13
C VAL A 263 -13.48 -37.28 10.17
N ASP A 264 -13.90 -37.26 11.44
CA ASP A 264 -13.29 -38.04 12.49
C ASP A 264 -13.32 -39.53 12.20
N TYR A 265 -14.50 -40.07 11.77
CA TYR A 265 -14.64 -41.49 11.41
C TYR A 265 -13.74 -41.90 10.23
N LEU A 266 -13.69 -41.08 9.17
CA LEU A 266 -12.89 -41.36 7.99
C LEU A 266 -11.38 -41.22 8.27
N CYS A 267 -10.99 -40.27 9.09
CA CYS A 267 -9.61 -40.12 9.51
C CYS A 267 -9.19 -41.27 10.46
N ASP A 268 -10.06 -41.72 11.37
CA ASP A 268 -9.80 -42.89 12.17
C ASP A 268 -9.60 -44.16 11.31
N MET A 269 -10.40 -44.33 10.26
CA MET A 269 -10.24 -45.46 9.32
C MET A 269 -8.96 -45.34 8.46
N VAL A 270 -8.55 -44.14 8.09
CA VAL A 270 -7.29 -43.91 7.40
C VAL A 270 -6.11 -44.17 8.35
N LEU A 271 -6.18 -43.69 9.57
CA LEU A 271 -5.13 -43.89 10.57
C LEU A 271 -5.01 -45.38 10.98
N SER A 272 -6.13 -46.13 11.02
CA SER A 272 -6.11 -47.56 11.36
C SER A 272 -5.41 -48.43 10.32
N GLN A 273 -5.28 -47.98 9.10
CA GLN A 273 -4.58 -48.68 8.01
C GLN A 273 -3.07 -48.31 7.92
N MET A 274 -2.61 -47.38 8.79
CA MET A 274 -1.21 -47.05 8.90
C MET A 274 -0.55 -47.88 9.98
N ASP A 275 0.66 -48.36 9.74
CA ASP A 275 1.53 -48.85 10.80
C ASP A 275 1.82 -47.69 11.78
N GLU A 276 2.24 -48.07 12.97
CA GLU A 276 2.43 -47.12 14.08
C GLU A 276 3.53 -46.08 13.77
N GLU A 277 4.57 -46.49 13.05
CA GLU A 277 5.66 -45.65 12.65
C GLU A 277 5.22 -44.57 11.62
N THR A 278 4.48 -45.00 10.60
CA THR A 278 3.90 -44.07 9.60
C THR A 278 2.93 -43.08 10.24
N ARG A 279 2.08 -43.56 11.18
CA ARG A 279 1.09 -42.73 11.87
C ARG A 279 1.76 -41.67 12.73
N GLU A 280 2.77 -42.04 13.50
CA GLU A 280 3.53 -41.13 14.34
C GLU A 280 4.26 -40.11 13.49
N ALA A 281 4.88 -40.54 12.36
CA ALA A 281 5.51 -39.63 11.45
C ALA A 281 4.53 -38.60 10.86
N VAL A 282 3.34 -39.02 10.46
CA VAL A 282 2.27 -38.15 9.94
C VAL A 282 1.84 -37.13 10.99
N PHE A 283 1.65 -37.54 12.21
CA PHE A 283 1.30 -36.62 13.31
C PHE A 283 2.39 -35.59 13.52
N ARG A 284 3.65 -35.96 13.57
CA ARG A 284 4.78 -35.05 13.79
C ARG A 284 4.94 -34.05 12.66
N ILE A 285 4.93 -34.50 11.40
CA ILE A 285 5.07 -33.56 10.28
C ILE A 285 3.84 -32.67 10.09
N SER A 286 2.64 -33.09 10.53
CA SER A 286 1.43 -32.28 10.44
C SER A 286 1.46 -31.04 11.37
N MET A 287 2.35 -31.03 12.36
CA MET A 287 2.52 -29.90 13.28
C MET A 287 3.03 -28.63 12.58
N PHE A 288 3.57 -28.76 11.37
CA PHE A 288 4.17 -27.64 10.61
C PHE A 288 3.30 -27.28 9.41
N ASP A 289 3.27 -26.00 9.08
CA ASP A 289 2.48 -25.50 7.96
C ASP A 289 3.04 -25.98 6.62
N ARG A 290 4.35 -26.20 6.56
CA ARG A 290 5.05 -26.83 5.44
C ARG A 290 6.24 -27.65 5.94
N VAL A 291 6.60 -28.66 5.20
CA VAL A 291 7.65 -29.63 5.57
C VAL A 291 8.54 -29.91 4.35
N CYS A 292 9.85 -29.98 4.58
CA CYS A 292 10.84 -30.54 3.66
C CYS A 292 11.44 -31.80 4.28
N ALA A 293 12.19 -32.58 3.50
CA ALA A 293 12.79 -33.83 3.97
C ALA A 293 13.71 -33.62 5.18
N GLN A 294 14.48 -32.51 5.20
CA GLN A 294 15.37 -32.21 6.32
C GLN A 294 14.61 -31.85 7.60
N LEU A 295 13.52 -31.07 7.51
CA LEU A 295 12.65 -30.78 8.65
C LEU A 295 11.95 -32.06 9.12
N ALA A 296 11.42 -32.87 8.21
CA ALA A 296 10.81 -34.16 8.53
C ALA A 296 11.79 -35.06 9.28
N ARG A 297 13.04 -35.21 8.79
CA ARG A 297 14.08 -35.95 9.51
C ARG A 297 14.33 -35.39 10.92
N ALA A 298 14.38 -34.07 11.06
CA ALA A 298 14.61 -33.45 12.37
C ALA A 298 13.51 -33.75 13.40
N VAL A 299 12.27 -34.02 12.97
CA VAL A 299 11.11 -34.17 13.87
C VAL A 299 10.60 -35.61 14.00
N THR A 300 10.85 -36.48 13.00
CA THR A 300 10.36 -37.86 13.00
C THR A 300 11.37 -38.91 13.43
N ASP A 301 12.66 -38.58 13.48
CA ASP A 301 13.76 -39.51 13.70
C ASP A 301 13.92 -40.60 12.61
N VAL A 302 13.32 -40.38 11.43
CA VAL A 302 13.40 -41.29 10.27
C VAL A 302 14.62 -40.91 9.43
N ASP A 303 15.52 -41.87 9.22
CA ASP A 303 16.77 -41.62 8.48
C ASP A 303 16.51 -41.23 7.02
N ASP A 304 15.59 -41.89 6.35
CA ASP A 304 15.18 -41.58 4.98
C ASP A 304 13.82 -40.87 4.94
N ALA A 305 13.83 -39.63 5.39
CA ALA A 305 12.62 -38.80 5.40
C ALA A 305 12.13 -38.45 3.97
N GLU A 306 13.01 -38.51 2.97
CA GLU A 306 12.63 -38.28 1.57
C GLU A 306 11.81 -39.47 1.04
N GLU A 307 12.25 -40.71 1.30
CA GLU A 307 11.48 -41.90 0.95
C GLU A 307 10.17 -41.97 1.73
N MET A 308 10.16 -41.61 3.02
CA MET A 308 8.95 -41.49 3.82
C MET A 308 7.95 -40.52 3.18
N LEU A 309 8.34 -39.28 2.84
CA LEU A 309 7.46 -38.31 2.20
C LEU A 309 6.96 -38.79 0.83
N LEU A 310 7.82 -39.47 0.06
CA LEU A 310 7.43 -40.11 -1.21
C LEU A 310 6.43 -41.24 -0.97
N GLY A 311 6.60 -42.06 0.07
CA GLY A 311 5.68 -43.10 0.50
C GLY A 311 4.31 -42.54 0.90
N LEU A 312 4.27 -41.47 1.67
CA LEU A 312 3.03 -40.78 2.02
C LEU A 312 2.31 -40.22 0.78
N ARG A 313 3.09 -39.67 -0.17
CA ARG A 313 2.58 -39.20 -1.45
C ARG A 313 1.96 -40.32 -2.29
N THR A 314 2.65 -41.46 -2.44
CA THR A 314 2.17 -42.60 -3.25
C THR A 314 0.92 -43.23 -2.66
N ARG A 315 0.78 -43.19 -1.34
CA ARG A 315 -0.42 -43.61 -0.59
C ARG A 315 -1.56 -42.58 -0.64
N ASN A 316 -1.39 -41.43 -1.31
CA ASN A 316 -2.36 -40.34 -1.41
C ASN A 316 -2.82 -39.76 -0.04
N LEU A 317 -1.91 -39.63 0.90
CA LEU A 317 -2.19 -39.12 2.25
C LEU A 317 -2.28 -37.59 2.30
N PHE A 318 -2.97 -37.01 1.33
CA PHE A 318 -3.31 -35.58 1.29
C PHE A 318 -2.12 -34.62 1.33
N LEU A 319 -0.90 -35.08 0.96
CA LEU A 319 0.25 -34.21 0.80
C LEU A 319 0.16 -33.41 -0.52
N ILE A 320 0.35 -32.12 -0.38
CA ILE A 320 0.29 -31.16 -1.49
C ILE A 320 1.68 -30.55 -1.65
N PRO A 321 2.29 -30.62 -2.85
CA PRO A 321 3.57 -29.98 -3.11
C PRO A 321 3.41 -28.47 -3.16
N LEU A 322 4.39 -27.75 -2.62
CA LEU A 322 4.47 -26.31 -2.67
C LEU A 322 5.40 -25.80 -3.78
N ASP A 323 6.19 -26.68 -4.37
CA ASP A 323 7.08 -26.40 -5.48
C ASP A 323 7.09 -27.56 -6.50
N ARG A 324 7.68 -27.33 -7.69
CA ARG A 324 7.76 -28.34 -8.74
C ARG A 324 8.70 -29.49 -8.41
N SER A 325 9.70 -29.25 -7.60
CA SER A 325 10.70 -30.23 -7.18
C SER A 325 10.24 -31.11 -6.02
N TRP A 326 9.08 -30.79 -5.41
CA TRP A 326 8.58 -31.46 -4.21
C TRP A 326 9.52 -31.33 -3.00
N GLU A 327 10.32 -30.29 -2.99
CA GLU A 327 11.20 -29.99 -1.87
C GLU A 327 10.41 -29.62 -0.63
N TRP A 328 9.35 -28.80 -0.81
CA TRP A 328 8.42 -28.42 0.23
C TRP A 328 7.03 -28.97 -0.04
N VAL A 329 6.43 -29.59 1.00
CA VAL A 329 5.07 -30.15 0.96
C VAL A 329 4.26 -29.67 2.14
N ARG A 330 2.95 -29.70 2.05
CA ARG A 330 2.02 -29.49 3.16
C ARG A 330 0.89 -30.49 3.15
N PHE A 331 0.25 -30.74 4.27
CA PHE A 331 -1.02 -31.46 4.27
C PHE A 331 -2.15 -30.58 3.70
N HIS A 332 -3.18 -31.24 3.17
CA HIS A 332 -4.46 -30.58 2.95
C HIS A 332 -4.95 -29.99 4.27
N HIS A 333 -5.43 -28.75 4.28
CA HIS A 333 -5.69 -27.98 5.49
C HIS A 333 -6.54 -28.75 6.52
N LEU A 334 -7.69 -29.33 6.10
CA LEU A 334 -8.57 -30.10 7.00
C LEU A 334 -7.89 -31.32 7.62
N VAL A 335 -7.14 -32.04 6.81
CA VAL A 335 -6.46 -33.25 7.26
C VAL A 335 -5.29 -32.89 8.17
N GLY A 336 -4.55 -31.83 7.83
CA GLY A 336 -3.50 -31.32 8.70
C GLY A 336 -4.02 -30.81 10.03
N GLU A 337 -5.15 -30.08 10.05
CA GLU A 337 -5.82 -29.67 11.29
C GLU A 337 -6.25 -30.86 12.12
N PHE A 338 -6.91 -31.83 11.51
CA PHE A 338 -7.34 -33.04 12.20
C PHE A 338 -6.15 -33.81 12.83
N PHE A 339 -5.06 -34.01 12.07
CA PHE A 339 -3.88 -34.68 12.60
C PHE A 339 -3.24 -33.88 13.73
N ARG A 340 -3.15 -32.57 13.63
CA ARG A 340 -2.64 -31.68 14.67
C ARG A 340 -3.49 -31.76 15.94
N ASP A 341 -4.80 -31.60 15.81
CA ASP A 341 -5.71 -31.65 16.94
C ASP A 341 -5.71 -33.04 17.61
N THR A 342 -5.67 -34.10 16.80
CA THR A 342 -5.56 -35.46 17.30
C THR A 342 -4.26 -35.69 18.05
N TYR A 343 -3.12 -35.22 17.49
CA TYR A 343 -1.83 -35.40 18.16
C TYR A 343 -1.74 -34.56 19.44
N HIS A 344 -2.24 -33.33 19.44
CA HIS A 344 -2.32 -32.53 20.66
C HIS A 344 -3.19 -33.18 21.74
N ARG A 345 -4.29 -33.83 21.38
CA ARG A 345 -5.20 -34.51 22.32
C ARG A 345 -4.64 -35.81 22.82
N THR A 346 -4.02 -36.64 21.98
CA THR A 346 -3.55 -38.00 22.34
C THR A 346 -2.15 -38.02 22.93
N ALA A 347 -1.27 -37.10 22.51
CA ALA A 347 0.13 -37.04 22.89
C ALA A 347 0.63 -35.60 23.05
N PRO A 348 0.04 -34.80 23.97
CA PRO A 348 0.32 -33.36 24.05
C PRO A 348 1.79 -33.02 24.29
N GLU A 349 2.48 -33.80 25.10
CA GLU A 349 3.89 -33.58 25.42
C GLU A 349 4.80 -33.89 24.21
N GLN A 350 4.49 -34.97 23.47
CA GLN A 350 5.23 -35.31 22.24
C GLN A 350 5.00 -34.26 21.13
N ALA A 351 3.76 -33.77 21.00
CA ALA A 351 3.42 -32.68 20.09
C ALA A 351 4.21 -31.40 20.42
N ARG A 352 4.31 -31.06 21.72
CA ARG A 352 5.12 -29.95 22.20
C ARG A 352 6.61 -30.12 21.83
N GLN A 353 7.16 -31.28 22.16
CA GLN A 353 8.57 -31.61 21.86
C GLN A 353 8.87 -31.58 20.34
N CYS A 354 7.93 -32.06 19.54
CA CYS A 354 8.00 -32.02 18.09
C CYS A 354 8.08 -30.55 17.57
N LEU A 355 7.21 -29.67 18.07
CA LEU A 355 7.26 -28.25 17.75
C LEU A 355 8.61 -27.61 18.13
N VAL A 356 9.12 -27.92 19.31
CA VAL A 356 10.42 -27.40 19.77
C VAL A 356 11.57 -27.85 18.85
N ARG A 357 11.64 -29.15 18.53
CA ARG A 357 12.67 -29.70 17.62
C ARG A 357 12.60 -29.07 16.24
N GLY A 358 11.39 -28.99 15.67
CA GLY A 358 11.19 -28.37 14.37
C GLY A 358 11.50 -26.86 14.37
N ALA A 359 11.13 -26.14 15.43
CA ALA A 359 11.50 -24.75 15.59
C ALA A 359 13.00 -24.51 15.67
N GLN A 360 13.75 -25.39 16.37
CA GLN A 360 15.20 -25.33 16.43
C GLN A 360 15.82 -25.52 15.03
N TRP A 361 15.30 -26.48 14.26
CA TRP A 361 15.74 -26.69 12.88
C TRP A 361 15.43 -25.46 12.00
N LEU A 362 14.19 -24.94 12.08
CA LEU A 362 13.75 -23.76 11.33
C LEU A 362 14.62 -22.53 11.64
N HIS A 363 14.92 -22.30 12.91
CA HIS A 363 15.78 -21.20 13.32
C HIS A 363 17.22 -21.35 12.78
N GLY A 364 17.78 -22.56 12.87
CA GLY A 364 19.11 -22.89 12.34
C GLY A 364 19.21 -22.75 10.82
N ASN A 365 18.08 -22.81 10.11
CA ASN A 365 18.01 -22.65 8.66
C ASN A 365 17.41 -21.28 8.24
N ALA A 366 17.49 -20.27 9.10
CA ALA A 366 17.07 -18.89 8.86
C ALA A 366 15.56 -18.68 8.59
N HIS A 367 14.71 -19.63 8.97
CA HIS A 367 13.25 -19.51 8.96
C HIS A 367 12.75 -18.97 10.33
N VAL A 368 13.24 -17.78 10.71
CA VAL A 368 13.08 -17.23 12.07
C VAL A 368 11.62 -17.02 12.44
N GLU A 369 10.81 -16.50 11.52
CA GLU A 369 9.39 -16.22 11.78
C GLU A 369 8.60 -17.51 12.07
N GLU A 370 8.78 -18.54 11.25
CA GLU A 370 8.14 -19.85 11.44
C GLU A 370 8.64 -20.53 12.73
N ALA A 371 9.94 -20.38 13.03
CA ALA A 371 10.52 -20.88 14.25
C ALA A 371 9.91 -20.26 15.51
N VAL A 372 9.75 -18.95 15.53
CA VAL A 372 9.11 -18.22 16.63
C VAL A 372 7.65 -18.65 16.78
N ASN A 373 6.91 -18.75 15.68
CA ASN A 373 5.51 -19.18 15.68
C ASN A 373 5.37 -20.62 16.27
N CYS A 374 6.29 -21.53 15.92
CA CYS A 374 6.31 -22.87 16.49
C CYS A 374 6.61 -22.87 18.01
N MET A 375 7.56 -22.04 18.47
CA MET A 375 7.84 -21.92 19.90
C MET A 375 6.65 -21.31 20.67
N ILE A 376 5.96 -20.33 20.10
CA ILE A 376 4.72 -19.77 20.68
C ILE A 376 3.65 -20.87 20.82
N ARG A 377 3.45 -21.68 19.78
CA ARG A 377 2.50 -22.80 19.82
C ARG A 377 2.92 -23.89 20.82
N ALA A 378 4.21 -24.09 20.99
CA ALA A 378 4.76 -25.02 21.99
C ALA A 378 4.72 -24.44 23.42
N GLN A 379 4.29 -23.18 23.58
CA GLN A 379 4.32 -22.45 24.86
C GLN A 379 5.73 -22.33 25.47
N GLU A 380 6.76 -22.41 24.63
CA GLU A 380 8.15 -22.19 24.99
C GLU A 380 8.50 -20.68 24.96
N TRP A 381 7.84 -19.97 25.86
CA TRP A 381 7.78 -18.51 25.86
C TRP A 381 9.16 -17.86 26.00
N GLU A 382 10.03 -18.41 26.82
CA GLU A 382 11.37 -17.86 27.05
C GLU A 382 12.22 -17.92 25.77
N GLN A 383 12.19 -19.06 25.09
CA GLN A 383 12.96 -19.25 23.87
C GLN A 383 12.38 -18.44 22.69
N ALA A 384 11.04 -18.45 22.55
CA ALA A 384 10.34 -17.61 21.58
C ALA A 384 10.74 -16.13 21.74
N THR A 385 10.63 -15.64 22.99
CA THR A 385 10.93 -14.22 23.29
C THR A 385 12.40 -13.91 23.05
N ARG A 386 13.32 -14.81 23.34
CA ARG A 386 14.74 -14.63 23.05
C ARG A 386 14.97 -14.47 21.54
N TRP A 387 14.40 -15.37 20.73
CA TRP A 387 14.57 -15.28 19.28
C TRP A 387 13.90 -14.03 18.68
N VAL A 388 12.77 -13.59 19.24
CA VAL A 388 12.21 -12.30 18.91
C VAL A 388 13.18 -11.19 19.24
N ALA A 389 13.76 -11.16 20.46
CA ALA A 389 14.70 -10.13 20.87
C ALA A 389 15.92 -10.03 19.95
N ASP A 390 16.45 -11.19 19.52
CA ASP A 390 17.63 -11.28 18.65
C ASP A 390 17.35 -10.81 17.21
N SER A 391 16.09 -10.91 16.75
CA SER A 391 15.73 -10.66 15.36
C SER A 391 14.87 -9.41 15.13
N VAL A 392 14.22 -8.89 16.17
CA VAL A 392 13.18 -7.85 16.03
C VAL A 392 13.70 -6.55 15.42
N GLU A 393 14.93 -6.14 15.76
CA GLU A 393 15.51 -4.93 15.21
C GLU A 393 15.73 -5.03 13.69
N GLU A 394 16.21 -6.17 13.22
CA GLU A 394 16.35 -6.41 11.77
C GLU A 394 14.99 -6.52 11.07
N LEU A 395 14.05 -7.25 11.64
CA LEU A 395 12.73 -7.45 11.05
C LEU A 395 11.93 -6.15 10.98
N VAL A 396 11.97 -5.33 12.03
CA VAL A 396 11.20 -4.08 12.09
C VAL A 396 11.87 -2.96 11.29
N PHE A 397 13.17 -2.68 11.52
CA PHE A 397 13.84 -1.55 10.86
C PHE A 397 14.23 -1.82 9.41
N ARG A 398 14.67 -3.05 9.08
CA ARG A 398 15.14 -3.34 7.72
C ARG A 398 14.08 -3.92 6.81
N ARG A 399 13.11 -4.67 7.38
CA ARG A 399 12.10 -5.38 6.59
C ARG A 399 10.69 -4.82 6.72
N GLY A 400 10.47 -3.88 7.65
CA GLY A 400 9.16 -3.26 7.85
C GLY A 400 8.07 -4.21 8.36
N TYR A 401 8.44 -5.31 9.05
CA TYR A 401 7.49 -6.32 9.54
C TYR A 401 6.77 -5.85 10.81
N HIS A 402 6.16 -4.66 10.75
CA HIS A 402 5.43 -4.10 11.89
C HIS A 402 4.26 -4.99 12.34
N GLN A 403 3.54 -5.61 11.41
CA GLN A 403 2.43 -6.51 11.74
C GLN A 403 2.87 -7.78 12.47
N THR A 404 4.03 -8.33 12.12
CA THR A 404 4.57 -9.53 12.78
C THR A 404 4.87 -9.25 14.24
N ILE A 405 5.50 -8.10 14.57
CA ILE A 405 5.73 -7.74 15.97
C ILE A 405 4.43 -7.49 16.72
N LEU A 406 3.40 -6.86 16.11
CA LEU A 406 2.10 -6.69 16.73
C LEU A 406 1.47 -8.04 17.09
N ARG A 407 1.53 -9.03 16.19
CA ARG A 407 1.00 -10.37 16.41
C ARG A 407 1.75 -11.10 17.53
N TRP A 408 3.08 -11.05 17.54
CA TRP A 408 3.88 -11.69 18.57
C TRP A 408 3.64 -11.08 19.95
N MET A 409 3.50 -9.76 20.03
CA MET A 409 3.21 -9.08 21.30
C MET A 409 1.86 -9.48 21.89
N ASN A 410 0.86 -9.79 21.04
CA ASN A 410 -0.44 -10.29 21.49
C ASN A 410 -0.38 -11.74 21.98
N ALA A 411 0.63 -12.50 21.54
CA ALA A 411 0.75 -13.93 21.86
C ALA A 411 1.72 -14.21 23.03
N LEU A 412 2.76 -13.39 23.18
CA LEU A 412 3.80 -13.61 24.19
C LEU A 412 3.37 -13.09 25.57
N PRO A 413 3.66 -13.86 26.66
CA PRO A 413 3.43 -13.39 28.02
C PRO A 413 4.27 -12.15 28.36
N GLU A 414 3.66 -11.19 29.04
CA GLU A 414 4.31 -9.93 29.40
C GLU A 414 5.59 -10.11 30.22
N ASP A 415 5.57 -11.06 31.17
CA ASP A 415 6.73 -11.35 32.01
C ASP A 415 7.96 -11.85 31.23
N CYS A 416 7.73 -12.52 30.11
CA CYS A 416 8.81 -12.95 29.21
C CYS A 416 9.33 -11.75 28.38
N VAL A 417 8.44 -10.92 27.86
CA VAL A 417 8.78 -9.73 27.09
C VAL A 417 9.54 -8.71 27.94
N ASP A 418 9.18 -8.57 29.22
CA ASP A 418 9.83 -7.64 30.16
C ASP A 418 11.32 -7.89 30.37
N ARG A 419 11.77 -9.13 30.14
CA ARG A 419 13.21 -9.47 30.20
C ARG A 419 14.03 -8.90 29.04
N TYR A 420 13.35 -8.52 27.95
CA TYR A 420 13.97 -8.02 26.72
C TYR A 420 13.37 -6.66 26.30
N PRO A 421 13.80 -5.56 26.93
CA PRO A 421 13.26 -4.22 26.65
C PRO A 421 13.31 -3.83 25.17
N VAL A 422 14.25 -4.39 24.38
CA VAL A 422 14.36 -4.15 22.93
C VAL A 422 13.07 -4.50 22.18
N ILE A 423 12.35 -5.54 22.62
CA ILE A 423 11.08 -5.94 22.00
C ILE A 423 10.05 -4.83 22.22
N ARG A 424 9.90 -4.33 23.44
CA ARG A 424 8.96 -3.24 23.76
C ARG A 424 9.32 -1.94 23.06
N ILE A 425 10.61 -1.63 22.93
CA ILE A 425 11.08 -0.45 22.19
C ILE A 425 10.68 -0.56 20.71
N GLN A 426 10.91 -1.72 20.09
CA GLN A 426 10.55 -1.94 18.68
C GLN A 426 9.03 -2.04 18.47
N TYR A 427 8.31 -2.55 19.45
CA TYR A 427 6.85 -2.55 19.45
C TYR A 427 6.30 -1.11 19.56
N ALA A 428 6.81 -0.31 20.47
CA ALA A 428 6.46 1.10 20.59
C ALA A 428 6.80 1.90 19.31
N PHE A 429 7.94 1.57 18.67
CA PHE A 429 8.26 2.14 17.36
C PHE A 429 7.24 1.75 16.29
N ALA A 430 6.87 0.47 16.21
CA ALA A 430 5.84 0.02 15.27
C ALA A 430 4.49 0.69 15.53
N LEU A 431 4.08 0.83 16.80
CA LEU A 431 2.85 1.51 17.19
C LEU A 431 2.82 3.00 16.79
N SER A 432 3.98 3.66 16.70
CA SER A 432 4.06 5.08 16.31
C SER A 432 3.56 5.35 14.88
N PHE A 433 3.44 4.31 14.05
CA PHE A 433 2.87 4.39 12.69
C PHE A 433 1.36 4.17 12.65
N TYR A 434 0.72 3.84 13.77
CA TYR A 434 -0.72 3.57 13.86
C TYR A 434 -1.39 4.52 14.85
N PRO A 435 -2.69 4.80 14.71
CA PRO A 435 -3.44 5.62 15.68
C PRO A 435 -3.79 4.81 16.94
N LEU A 436 -2.76 4.22 17.57
CA LEU A 436 -2.85 3.37 18.75
C LEU A 436 -2.19 4.04 19.96
N ASP A 437 -2.60 5.30 20.25
CA ASP A 437 -1.94 6.13 21.26
C ASP A 437 -2.00 5.54 22.66
N GLN A 438 -3.11 4.93 23.04
CA GLN A 438 -3.26 4.33 24.37
C GLN A 438 -2.29 3.15 24.55
N GLU A 439 -2.18 2.29 23.55
CA GLU A 439 -1.25 1.16 23.61
C GLU A 439 0.21 1.63 23.61
N TYR A 440 0.53 2.62 22.78
CA TYR A 440 1.85 3.22 22.76
C TYR A 440 2.23 3.80 24.14
N GLU A 441 1.36 4.60 24.75
CA GLU A 441 1.60 5.19 26.07
C GLU A 441 1.76 4.11 27.17
N ALA A 442 0.98 3.03 27.08
CA ALA A 442 1.12 1.89 27.97
C ALA A 442 2.51 1.23 27.84
N GLN A 443 3.02 1.07 26.61
CA GLN A 443 4.35 0.49 26.39
C GLN A 443 5.47 1.40 26.90
N ILE A 444 5.37 2.70 26.68
CA ILE A 444 6.32 3.68 27.21
C ILE A 444 6.31 3.68 28.74
N TYR A 445 5.13 3.66 29.35
CA TYR A 445 5.00 3.58 30.80
C TYR A 445 5.67 2.33 31.37
N ARG A 446 5.48 1.17 30.76
CA ARG A 446 6.13 -0.10 31.19
C ARG A 446 7.65 -0.01 31.06
N LEU A 447 8.17 0.54 29.97
CA LEU A 447 9.61 0.76 29.79
C LEU A 447 10.18 1.69 30.87
N GLN A 448 9.46 2.73 31.25
CA GLN A 448 9.83 3.63 32.34
C GLN A 448 9.84 2.93 33.71
N GLN A 449 8.86 2.05 33.98
CA GLN A 449 8.82 1.23 35.19
C GLN A 449 10.02 0.26 35.25
N GLN A 450 10.33 -0.39 34.11
CA GLN A 450 11.50 -1.27 34.01
C GLN A 450 12.80 -0.49 34.29
N LEU A 451 12.92 0.73 33.75
CA LEU A 451 14.05 1.58 34.00
C LEU A 451 14.18 1.96 35.49
N GLN A 452 13.09 2.37 36.14
CA GLN A 452 13.08 2.68 37.58
C GLN A 452 13.50 1.48 38.42
N ASN A 453 13.05 0.28 38.06
CA ASN A 453 13.43 -0.96 38.76
C ASN A 453 14.94 -1.25 38.60
N LEU A 454 15.50 -1.06 37.42
CA LEU A 454 16.94 -1.22 37.18
C LEU A 454 17.76 -0.16 37.95
N GLU A 455 17.27 1.07 38.05
CA GLU A 455 17.89 2.14 38.82
C GLU A 455 17.88 1.89 40.31
N ALA A 456 16.80 1.32 40.83
CA ALA A 456 16.70 0.93 42.24
C ALA A 456 17.68 -0.21 42.62
N GLN A 457 18.03 -1.05 41.63
CA GLN A 457 19.03 -2.13 41.78
C GLN A 457 20.46 -1.71 41.45
N ALA A 458 20.74 -0.41 41.34
CA ALA A 458 21.87 0.25 40.69
C ALA A 458 23.29 -0.11 41.17
N HIS A 459 23.47 -0.99 42.16
CA HIS A 459 24.82 -1.42 42.55
C HIS A 459 25.44 -2.48 41.62
N HIS A 460 24.66 -3.11 40.72
CA HIS A 460 25.14 -4.18 39.85
C HIS A 460 24.87 -3.97 38.34
N ASP A 461 23.98 -3.04 37.91
CA ASP A 461 23.53 -2.93 36.54
C ASP A 461 23.42 -1.47 35.98
N ALA A 462 24.20 -0.54 36.51
CA ALA A 462 24.17 0.88 36.10
C ALA A 462 24.32 1.07 34.56
N ARG A 463 25.21 0.32 33.96
CA ARG A 463 25.41 0.38 32.48
C ARG A 463 24.19 -0.05 31.70
N ARG A 464 23.52 -1.09 32.14
CA ARG A 464 22.28 -1.60 31.51
C ARG A 464 21.12 -0.61 31.69
N ALA A 465 21.03 0.01 32.87
CA ALA A 465 20.03 1.06 33.09
C ALA A 465 20.29 2.28 32.20
N ASP A 466 21.54 2.68 32.01
CA ASP A 466 21.90 3.78 31.11
C ASP A 466 21.63 3.44 29.63
N GLU A 467 21.94 2.24 29.20
CA GLU A 467 21.65 1.78 27.82
C GLU A 467 20.13 1.77 27.55
N LEU A 468 19.33 1.27 28.52
CA LEU A 468 17.86 1.27 28.41
C LEU A 468 17.32 2.71 28.43
N ARG A 469 17.77 3.55 29.34
CA ARG A 469 17.36 4.96 29.43
C ARG A 469 17.66 5.68 28.13
N CYS A 470 18.88 5.53 27.59
CA CYS A 470 19.28 6.09 26.31
C CYS A 470 18.33 5.68 25.18
N ALA A 471 17.95 4.40 25.12
CA ALA A 471 17.08 3.88 24.07
C ALA A 471 15.62 4.33 24.25
N VAL A 472 15.10 4.36 25.49
CA VAL A 472 13.72 4.80 25.78
C VAL A 472 13.57 6.30 25.51
N GLU A 473 14.49 7.12 25.99
CA GLU A 473 14.46 8.56 25.73
C GLU A 473 14.53 8.86 24.23
N MET A 474 15.38 8.12 23.49
CA MET A 474 15.47 8.21 22.03
C MET A 474 14.14 7.84 21.36
N GLN A 475 13.51 6.74 21.80
CA GLN A 475 12.23 6.30 21.23
C GLN A 475 11.12 7.31 21.49
N VAL A 476 11.04 7.90 22.69
CA VAL A 476 10.05 8.91 23.02
C VAL A 476 10.23 10.18 22.17
N ALA A 477 11.47 10.61 21.97
CA ALA A 477 11.77 11.75 21.11
C ALA A 477 11.41 11.51 19.65
N MET A 478 11.75 10.33 19.11
CA MET A 478 11.40 9.93 17.74
C MET A 478 9.88 9.88 17.54
N SER A 479 9.15 9.28 18.48
CA SER A 479 7.69 9.17 18.39
C SER A 479 7.01 10.53 18.44
N ALA A 480 7.49 11.45 19.25
CA ALA A 480 7.00 12.84 19.25
C ALA A 480 7.18 13.49 17.88
N GLY A 481 8.32 13.24 17.21
CA GLY A 481 8.55 13.70 15.84
C GLY A 481 7.56 13.10 14.84
N LEU A 482 7.33 11.78 14.87
CA LEU A 482 6.41 11.09 13.99
C LEU A 482 4.93 11.48 14.22
N ARG A 483 4.57 11.86 15.44
CA ARG A 483 3.23 12.33 15.81
C ARG A 483 2.98 13.82 15.55
N ASP A 484 3.87 14.49 14.85
CA ASP A 484 3.81 15.92 14.55
C ASP A 484 3.92 16.84 15.81
N GLU A 485 4.45 16.31 16.91
CA GLU A 485 4.75 17.06 18.16
C GLU A 485 6.17 17.69 18.09
N GLY A 486 6.45 18.44 17.03
CA GLY A 486 7.82 18.86 16.71
C GLY A 486 8.53 19.66 17.81
N MET A 487 7.84 20.52 18.54
CA MET A 487 8.44 21.24 19.67
C MET A 487 8.92 20.28 20.76
N ARG A 488 8.04 19.40 21.22
CA ARG A 488 8.34 18.40 22.26
C ARG A 488 9.46 17.47 21.81
N GLY A 489 9.38 16.98 20.56
CA GLY A 489 10.42 16.12 19.98
C GLY A 489 11.78 16.82 19.94
N GLY A 490 11.82 18.08 19.54
CA GLY A 490 13.04 18.89 19.51
C GLY A 490 13.65 19.12 20.90
N GLU A 491 12.85 19.44 21.90
CA GLU A 491 13.29 19.60 23.30
C GLU A 491 13.88 18.29 23.86
N LEU A 492 13.16 17.17 23.62
CA LEU A 492 13.63 15.85 24.03
C LEU A 492 14.93 15.45 23.33
N ALA A 493 15.06 15.72 22.04
CA ALA A 493 16.27 15.42 21.27
C ALA A 493 17.46 16.28 21.72
N ALA A 494 17.25 17.56 22.03
CA ALA A 494 18.29 18.44 22.57
C ALA A 494 18.78 17.94 23.93
N ALA A 495 17.87 17.62 24.85
CA ALA A 495 18.19 17.06 26.15
C ALA A 495 18.94 15.72 26.03
N TRP A 496 18.51 14.86 25.11
CA TRP A 496 19.16 13.58 24.83
C TRP A 496 20.60 13.76 24.32
N LEU A 497 20.81 14.63 23.32
CA LEU A 497 22.16 14.90 22.78
C LEU A 497 23.10 15.48 23.83
N ALA A 498 22.62 16.31 24.74
CA ALA A 498 23.39 16.85 25.84
C ALA A 498 23.74 15.79 26.90
N ARG A 499 22.81 14.88 27.19
CA ARG A 499 22.97 13.83 28.19
C ARG A 499 23.87 12.69 27.74
N TRP A 500 23.85 12.34 26.45
CA TRP A 500 24.54 11.19 25.87
C TRP A 500 25.60 11.58 24.82
N PRO A 501 26.60 12.38 25.20
CA PRO A 501 27.64 12.87 24.26
C PRO A 501 28.48 11.74 23.68
N GLU A 502 28.58 10.57 24.35
CA GLU A 502 29.33 9.40 23.91
C GLU A 502 28.47 8.38 23.13
N ALA A 503 27.21 8.69 22.87
CA ALA A 503 26.36 7.83 22.06
C ALA A 503 26.92 7.64 20.64
N SER A 504 26.60 6.51 20.00
CA SER A 504 27.06 6.23 18.66
C SER A 504 26.64 7.32 17.66
N LEU A 505 27.47 7.57 16.65
CA LEU A 505 27.21 8.59 15.63
C LEU A 505 25.85 8.37 14.94
N ARG A 506 25.45 7.11 14.76
CA ARG A 506 24.13 6.77 14.21
C ARG A 506 23.00 7.25 15.09
N ARG A 507 23.04 6.99 16.39
CA ARG A 507 22.03 7.46 17.35
C ARG A 507 21.99 8.99 17.43
N LYS A 508 23.17 9.64 17.47
CA LYS A 508 23.27 11.11 17.40
C LYS A 508 22.63 11.65 16.12
N GLY A 509 22.85 11.01 14.99
CA GLY A 509 22.26 11.39 13.70
C GLY A 509 20.73 11.28 13.71
N VAL A 510 20.18 10.21 14.28
CA VAL A 510 18.73 10.10 14.43
C VAL A 510 18.17 11.21 15.29
N MET A 511 18.81 11.51 16.43
CA MET A 511 18.39 12.62 17.31
C MET A 511 18.60 14.00 16.67
N GLY A 512 19.63 14.16 15.85
CA GLY A 512 19.82 15.38 15.04
C GLY A 512 18.67 15.64 14.08
N ASN A 513 18.13 14.58 13.44
CA ASN A 513 16.94 14.71 12.61
C ASN A 513 15.72 15.19 13.43
N VAL A 514 15.47 14.59 14.60
CA VAL A 514 14.36 15.00 15.47
C VAL A 514 14.53 16.43 15.96
N LEU A 515 15.74 16.82 16.33
CA LEU A 515 16.06 18.18 16.77
C LEU A 515 15.83 19.21 15.65
N SER A 516 16.30 18.88 14.44
CA SER A 516 16.06 19.72 13.25
C SER A 516 14.57 19.90 12.96
N PHE A 517 13.78 18.82 13.13
CA PHE A 517 12.33 18.91 13.01
C PHE A 517 11.71 19.84 14.07
N GLY A 518 12.25 19.83 15.29
CA GLY A 518 11.87 20.78 16.34
C GLY A 518 12.12 22.23 15.92
N HIS A 519 13.31 22.55 15.43
CA HIS A 519 13.68 23.89 14.93
C HIS A 519 12.81 24.33 13.76
N LYS A 520 12.52 23.42 12.81
CA LYS A 520 11.56 23.68 11.72
C LYS A 520 10.20 24.11 12.28
N THR A 521 9.75 23.44 13.34
CA THR A 521 8.43 23.72 13.94
C THR A 521 8.40 25.09 14.62
N LEU A 522 9.49 25.49 15.24
CA LEU A 522 9.67 26.83 15.84
C LEU A 522 9.91 27.93 14.80
N GLY A 523 10.18 27.58 13.55
CA GLY A 523 10.53 28.52 12.49
C GLY A 523 11.99 29.00 12.56
N HIS A 524 12.85 28.30 13.29
CA HIS A 524 14.29 28.54 13.38
C HIS A 524 15.01 27.80 12.25
N ILE A 525 14.84 28.28 11.01
CA ILE A 525 15.24 27.56 9.80
C ILE A 525 16.77 27.43 9.70
N ASP A 526 17.53 28.49 10.05
CA ASP A 526 18.99 28.48 9.97
C ASP A 526 19.63 27.50 10.95
N GLU A 527 19.12 27.48 12.17
CA GLU A 527 19.54 26.54 13.20
C GLU A 527 19.23 25.10 12.78
N GLY A 528 18.03 24.89 12.21
CA GLY A 528 17.64 23.60 11.66
C GLY A 528 18.61 23.11 10.57
N LEU A 529 18.99 23.98 9.62
CA LEU A 529 19.93 23.64 8.55
C LEU A 529 21.36 23.39 9.06
N LYS A 530 21.82 24.09 10.10
CA LYS A 530 23.10 23.81 10.75
C LYS A 530 23.11 22.41 11.34
N ILE A 531 22.07 22.05 12.08
CA ILE A 531 21.91 20.72 12.67
C ILE A 531 21.87 19.64 11.58
N ILE A 532 21.18 19.88 10.47
CA ILE A 532 21.15 18.96 9.32
C ILE A 532 22.56 18.71 8.78
N ALA A 533 23.40 19.74 8.69
CA ALA A 533 24.76 19.59 8.19
C ALA A 533 25.62 18.69 9.12
N GLU A 534 25.53 18.87 10.43
CA GLU A 534 26.21 18.03 11.44
C GLU A 534 25.66 16.59 11.43
N THR A 535 24.33 16.46 11.39
CA THR A 535 23.62 15.19 11.34
C THR A 535 24.05 14.37 10.13
N ARG A 536 24.20 14.98 8.97
CA ARG A 536 24.70 14.34 7.75
C ARG A 536 26.08 13.74 7.96
N GLN A 537 27.02 14.50 8.54
CA GLN A 537 28.37 14.02 8.82
C GLN A 537 28.39 12.81 9.77
N TRP A 538 27.54 12.82 10.81
CA TRP A 538 27.44 11.68 11.73
C TRP A 538 26.90 10.43 11.04
N LEU A 539 25.89 10.59 10.20
CA LEU A 539 25.22 9.47 9.52
C LEU A 539 26.05 8.92 8.34
N GLU A 540 26.75 9.76 7.60
CA GLU A 540 27.68 9.32 6.56
C GLU A 540 28.85 8.49 7.15
N ARG A 541 29.43 8.97 8.26
CA ARG A 541 30.53 8.26 8.96
C ARG A 541 30.08 6.95 9.61
N SER A 542 28.80 6.82 9.96
CA SER A 542 28.24 5.61 10.59
C SER A 542 27.46 4.73 9.60
N GLU A 543 27.49 5.05 8.32
CA GLU A 543 26.73 4.37 7.25
C GLU A 543 25.23 4.23 7.57
N GLY A 544 24.69 5.23 8.28
CA GLY A 544 23.28 5.29 8.69
C GLY A 544 22.35 5.74 7.55
N TYR A 545 22.36 5.04 6.41
CA TYR A 545 21.70 5.50 5.16
C TYR A 545 20.20 5.71 5.29
N TYR A 546 19.51 4.89 6.07
CA TYR A 546 18.08 5.08 6.32
C TYR A 546 17.79 6.41 7.06
N ALA A 547 18.53 6.70 8.15
CA ALA A 547 18.38 7.97 8.85
C ALA A 547 18.88 9.16 7.99
N LEU A 548 19.84 8.93 7.11
CA LEU A 548 20.37 9.93 6.19
C LEU A 548 19.34 10.33 5.11
N SER A 549 18.47 9.42 4.70
CA SER A 549 17.35 9.76 3.79
C SER A 549 16.33 10.69 4.47
N TRP A 550 16.08 10.51 5.77
CA TRP A 550 15.29 11.45 6.57
C TRP A 550 15.97 12.82 6.68
N THR A 551 17.30 12.84 6.79
CA THR A 551 18.07 14.09 6.79
C THR A 551 17.85 14.87 5.50
N ALA A 552 17.91 14.20 4.34
CA ALA A 552 17.65 14.83 3.04
C ALA A 552 16.21 15.36 2.93
N TYR A 553 15.23 14.61 3.43
CA TYR A 553 13.84 15.05 3.47
C TYR A 553 13.66 16.31 4.35
N LEU A 554 14.22 16.31 5.55
CA LEU A 554 14.11 17.45 6.47
C LEU A 554 14.83 18.69 5.94
N GLU A 555 16.01 18.53 5.31
CA GLU A 555 16.71 19.60 4.59
C GLU A 555 15.81 20.23 3.53
N ALA A 556 15.19 19.40 2.70
CA ALA A 556 14.29 19.87 1.66
C ALA A 556 13.08 20.62 2.26
N VAL A 557 12.49 20.11 3.35
CA VAL A 557 11.38 20.79 4.03
C VAL A 557 11.81 22.15 4.62
N LEU A 558 13.01 22.24 5.20
CA LEU A 558 13.55 23.50 5.73
C LEU A 558 13.74 24.53 4.60
N HIS A 559 14.30 24.12 3.47
CA HIS A 559 14.43 24.97 2.28
C HIS A 559 13.06 25.41 1.72
N LEU A 560 12.07 24.51 1.70
CA LEU A 560 10.68 24.89 1.32
C LEU A 560 10.12 25.96 2.26
N LYS A 561 10.33 25.83 3.58
CA LYS A 561 9.86 26.81 4.57
C LYS A 561 10.52 28.17 4.38
N ARG A 562 11.82 28.22 4.07
CA ARG A 562 12.53 29.45 3.72
C ARG A 562 12.01 30.06 2.41
N GLY A 563 11.48 29.24 1.51
CA GLY A 563 11.13 29.60 0.16
C GLY A 563 12.27 29.37 -0.84
N SER A 564 13.32 28.65 -0.50
CA SER A 564 14.43 28.28 -1.40
C SER A 564 14.07 26.99 -2.16
N TYR A 565 13.15 27.08 -3.11
CA TYR A 565 12.59 25.90 -3.79
C TYR A 565 13.60 25.17 -4.68
N PHE A 566 14.59 25.90 -5.23
CA PHE A 566 15.70 25.26 -5.97
C PHE A 566 16.59 24.42 -5.07
N ASP A 567 16.93 24.92 -3.87
CA ASP A 567 17.74 24.16 -2.89
C ASP A 567 16.96 22.96 -2.37
N SER A 568 15.64 23.12 -2.16
CA SER A 568 14.76 22.01 -1.79
C SER A 568 14.71 20.94 -2.88
N ARG A 569 14.57 21.32 -4.16
CA ARG A 569 14.62 20.39 -5.31
C ARG A 569 15.95 19.63 -5.34
N LEU A 570 17.07 20.33 -5.12
CA LEU A 570 18.40 19.72 -5.09
C LEU A 570 18.53 18.71 -3.93
N ALA A 571 18.04 19.06 -2.72
CA ALA A 571 18.05 18.16 -1.57
C ALA A 571 17.21 16.91 -1.83
N CYS A 572 16.02 17.05 -2.42
CA CYS A 572 15.19 15.93 -2.83
C CYS A 572 15.91 15.00 -3.84
N THR A 573 16.53 15.55 -4.88
CA THR A 573 17.22 14.77 -5.91
C THR A 573 18.38 13.98 -5.32
N ARG A 574 19.20 14.61 -4.47
CA ARG A 574 20.28 13.90 -3.74
C ARG A 574 19.74 12.81 -2.83
N GLY A 575 18.62 13.07 -2.16
CA GLY A 575 17.96 12.08 -1.31
C GLY A 575 17.46 10.87 -2.08
N ILE A 576 16.86 11.07 -3.25
CA ILE A 576 16.41 9.98 -4.13
C ILE A 576 17.60 9.15 -4.63
N GLU A 577 18.68 9.80 -5.10
CA GLU A 577 19.90 9.11 -5.51
C GLU A 577 20.51 8.26 -4.37
N LEU A 578 20.48 8.76 -3.14
CA LEU A 578 20.91 8.02 -1.95
C LEU A 578 20.05 6.77 -1.74
N VAL A 579 18.74 6.94 -1.80
CA VAL A 579 17.77 5.84 -1.63
C VAL A 579 17.99 4.78 -2.69
N GLU A 580 18.11 5.16 -3.95
CA GLU A 580 18.34 4.23 -5.06
C GLU A 580 19.66 3.45 -4.90
N ARG A 581 20.75 4.13 -4.56
CA ARG A 581 22.09 3.51 -4.51
C ARG A 581 22.34 2.71 -3.24
N LYS A 582 21.81 3.13 -2.09
CA LYS A 582 22.16 2.59 -0.77
C LYS A 582 21.03 1.85 -0.07
N LEU A 583 19.79 2.15 -0.42
CA LEU A 583 18.60 1.54 0.14
C LEU A 583 17.81 0.76 -0.92
N HIS A 584 18.43 0.50 -2.06
CA HIS A 584 17.87 -0.30 -3.16
C HIS A 584 16.45 0.13 -3.59
N GLY A 585 16.21 1.44 -3.58
CA GLY A 585 14.94 2.01 -4.01
C GLY A 585 13.82 1.96 -2.97
N HIS A 586 14.15 2.07 -1.67
CA HIS A 586 13.17 2.09 -0.57
C HIS A 586 12.02 3.07 -0.84
N ILE A 587 10.81 2.57 -1.16
CA ILE A 587 9.69 3.40 -1.64
C ILE A 587 9.25 4.43 -0.62
N GLY A 588 9.06 4.05 0.63
CA GLY A 588 8.56 4.98 1.63
C GLY A 588 9.41 6.24 1.73
N GLN A 589 10.73 6.10 1.65
CA GLN A 589 11.66 7.22 1.72
C GLN A 589 11.68 8.05 0.44
N SER A 590 11.72 7.40 -0.73
CA SER A 590 11.68 8.12 -2.01
C SER A 590 10.33 8.83 -2.22
N SER A 591 9.24 8.22 -1.77
CA SER A 591 7.89 8.78 -1.84
C SER A 591 7.77 10.12 -1.09
N LEU A 592 8.34 10.23 0.12
CA LEU A 592 8.37 11.50 0.84
C LEU A 592 9.05 12.61 0.03
N LEU A 593 10.18 12.28 -0.63
CA LEU A 593 10.93 13.22 -1.45
C LEU A 593 10.19 13.58 -2.75
N HIS A 594 9.56 12.61 -3.40
CA HIS A 594 8.72 12.85 -4.58
C HIS A 594 7.51 13.71 -4.23
N THR A 595 6.92 13.56 -3.06
CA THR A 595 5.83 14.44 -2.59
C THR A 595 6.27 15.90 -2.53
N LEU A 596 7.47 16.17 -2.00
CA LEU A 596 8.00 17.53 -1.98
C LEU A 596 8.25 18.04 -3.41
N LEU A 597 8.81 17.21 -4.29
CA LEU A 597 9.02 17.55 -5.69
C LEU A 597 7.72 17.87 -6.42
N ALA A 598 6.64 17.16 -6.12
CA ALA A 598 5.32 17.45 -6.66
C ALA A 598 4.85 18.87 -6.29
N GLY A 599 5.00 19.26 -5.02
CA GLY A 599 4.66 20.62 -4.57
C GLY A 599 5.54 21.70 -5.20
N ILE A 600 6.83 21.44 -5.38
CA ILE A 600 7.79 22.34 -6.02
C ILE A 600 7.46 22.51 -7.51
N SER A 601 7.26 21.40 -8.22
CA SER A 601 6.91 21.41 -9.64
C SER A 601 5.58 22.10 -9.87
N TYR A 602 4.60 21.92 -8.98
CA TYR A 602 3.35 22.67 -9.03
C TYR A 602 3.59 24.18 -8.92
N GLU A 603 4.38 24.64 -7.94
CA GLU A 603 4.65 26.07 -7.76
C GLU A 603 5.36 26.69 -8.97
N PHE A 604 6.20 25.90 -9.65
CA PHE A 604 6.88 26.33 -10.89
C PHE A 604 6.00 26.26 -12.14
N ASP A 605 4.75 25.85 -11.99
CA ASP A 605 3.79 25.62 -13.08
C ASP A 605 4.19 24.47 -14.03
N GLU A 606 4.92 23.49 -13.51
CA GLU A 606 5.33 22.25 -14.18
C GLU A 606 4.34 21.13 -13.86
N ILE A 607 3.08 21.27 -14.31
CA ILE A 607 1.94 20.46 -13.85
C ILE A 607 2.12 18.97 -14.18
N GLU A 608 2.63 18.63 -15.37
CA GLU A 608 2.87 17.25 -15.78
C GLU A 608 3.92 16.56 -14.89
N GLN A 609 4.99 17.29 -14.52
CA GLN A 609 6.00 16.78 -13.60
C GLN A 609 5.43 16.61 -12.18
N ALA A 610 4.60 17.56 -11.73
CA ALA A 610 3.93 17.45 -10.46
C ALA A 610 3.04 16.18 -10.39
N LEU A 611 2.30 15.88 -11.45
CA LEU A 611 1.49 14.66 -11.58
C LEU A 611 2.36 13.41 -11.57
N ALA A 612 3.43 13.38 -12.36
CA ALA A 612 4.35 12.24 -12.39
C ALA A 612 4.94 11.94 -11.01
N HIS A 613 5.30 12.99 -10.26
CA HIS A 613 5.76 12.82 -8.88
C HIS A 613 4.64 12.35 -7.94
N LEU A 614 3.41 12.84 -8.09
CA LEU A 614 2.27 12.37 -7.29
C LEU A 614 1.91 10.92 -7.58
N GLU A 615 2.02 10.45 -8.80
CA GLU A 615 1.83 9.04 -9.18
C GLU A 615 2.81 8.13 -8.43
N LEU A 616 4.05 8.56 -8.26
CA LEU A 616 5.06 7.83 -7.48
C LEU A 616 4.81 7.84 -5.96
N THR A 617 3.86 8.64 -5.48
CA THR A 617 3.63 8.85 -4.04
C THR A 617 2.27 8.40 -3.55
N SER A 618 1.30 8.20 -4.46
CA SER A 618 -0.13 8.10 -4.14
C SER A 618 -0.48 7.00 -3.11
N SER A 619 0.34 6.00 -3.00
CA SER A 619 0.12 4.82 -2.18
C SER A 619 0.79 4.87 -0.81
N SER A 620 1.95 5.48 -0.72
CA SER A 620 2.74 5.50 0.51
C SER A 620 2.46 6.73 1.39
N VAL A 621 1.76 7.75 0.84
CA VAL A 621 1.41 8.98 1.57
C VAL A 621 0.57 8.70 2.82
N ASN A 622 -0.20 7.62 2.82
CA ASN A 622 -1.06 7.28 3.97
C ASN A 622 -0.36 6.46 5.05
N GLU A 623 0.85 5.99 4.84
CA GLU A 623 1.53 5.03 5.71
C GLU A 623 2.88 5.49 6.26
N TYR A 624 3.78 5.93 5.38
CA TYR A 624 5.08 6.47 5.80
C TYR A 624 4.98 7.96 6.01
N VAL A 625 4.15 8.38 6.95
CA VAL A 625 3.56 9.68 6.90
C VAL A 625 4.31 10.66 7.79
N HIS A 626 4.74 11.72 7.16
CA HIS A 626 5.09 12.95 7.84
C HIS A 626 4.06 14.02 7.48
N ALA A 627 3.55 14.74 8.47
CA ALA A 627 2.45 15.70 8.30
C ALA A 627 2.69 16.73 7.17
N ASP A 628 3.93 17.17 6.96
CA ASP A 628 4.26 18.10 5.85
C ASP A 628 4.05 17.45 4.48
N ALA A 629 4.43 16.17 4.32
CA ALA A 629 4.22 15.45 3.06
C ALA A 629 2.72 15.27 2.76
N VAL A 630 1.92 14.89 3.76
CA VAL A 630 0.46 14.78 3.60
C VAL A 630 -0.15 16.10 3.17
N ILE A 631 0.20 17.18 3.84
CA ILE A 631 -0.32 18.50 3.50
C ILE A 631 0.02 18.84 2.04
N ILE A 632 1.27 18.65 1.62
CA ILE A 632 1.71 18.97 0.26
C ILE A 632 1.02 18.08 -0.76
N ALA A 633 0.92 16.76 -0.53
CA ALA A 633 0.27 15.83 -1.44
C ALA A 633 -1.20 16.21 -1.70
N TYR A 634 -1.99 16.30 -0.63
CA TYR A 634 -3.42 16.58 -0.75
C TYR A 634 -3.71 17.98 -1.29
N LEU A 635 -2.93 19.00 -0.88
CA LEU A 635 -3.06 20.35 -1.44
C LEU A 635 -2.74 20.39 -2.92
N THR A 636 -1.65 19.75 -3.34
CA THR A 636 -1.22 19.74 -4.75
C THR A 636 -2.22 19.01 -5.61
N GLN A 637 -2.69 17.83 -5.17
CA GLN A 637 -3.72 17.07 -5.88
C GLN A 637 -5.03 17.86 -6.01
N ALA A 638 -5.53 18.44 -4.91
CA ALA A 638 -6.76 19.24 -4.93
C ALA A 638 -6.64 20.45 -5.87
N ARG A 639 -5.51 21.14 -5.85
CA ARG A 639 -5.26 22.29 -6.76
C ARG A 639 -5.19 21.86 -8.21
N ILE A 640 -4.57 20.74 -8.52
CA ILE A 640 -4.56 20.16 -9.88
C ILE A 640 -5.97 19.74 -10.32
N GLN A 641 -6.78 19.17 -9.45
CA GLN A 641 -8.20 18.86 -9.76
C GLN A 641 -8.97 20.17 -10.08
N HIS A 642 -8.74 21.23 -9.33
CA HIS A 642 -9.33 22.54 -9.67
C HIS A 642 -8.90 23.06 -11.05
N LEU A 643 -7.62 22.86 -11.44
CA LEU A 643 -7.15 23.20 -12.78
C LEU A 643 -7.84 22.38 -13.87
N ARG A 644 -8.24 21.16 -13.55
CA ARG A 644 -9.00 20.26 -14.44
C ARG A 644 -10.51 20.50 -14.40
N HIS A 645 -10.96 21.58 -13.75
CA HIS A 645 -12.37 21.92 -13.53
C HIS A 645 -13.17 20.86 -12.74
N ASP A 646 -12.50 19.95 -12.02
CA ASP A 646 -13.12 19.00 -11.10
C ASP A 646 -13.13 19.56 -9.66
N GLY A 647 -14.04 20.47 -9.39
CA GLY A 647 -14.20 21.08 -8.07
C GLY A 647 -14.70 20.08 -7.03
N SER A 648 -15.52 19.12 -7.45
CA SER A 648 -16.05 18.07 -6.55
C SER A 648 -14.96 17.08 -6.14
N GLY A 649 -14.13 16.64 -7.06
CA GLY A 649 -12.95 15.82 -6.80
C GLY A 649 -11.95 16.52 -5.89
N ALA A 650 -11.70 17.81 -6.11
CA ALA A 650 -10.83 18.60 -5.25
C ALA A 650 -11.33 18.65 -3.80
N LEU A 651 -12.62 18.93 -3.57
CA LEU A 651 -13.21 18.95 -2.23
C LEU A 651 -13.20 17.56 -1.57
N ALA A 652 -13.45 16.50 -2.33
CA ALA A 652 -13.40 15.13 -1.82
C ALA A 652 -11.98 14.79 -1.32
N MET A 653 -10.94 15.14 -2.08
CA MET A 653 -9.54 14.96 -1.68
C MET A 653 -9.19 15.73 -0.40
N LEU A 654 -9.59 16.99 -0.29
CA LEU A 654 -9.34 17.80 0.91
C LEU A 654 -10.01 17.20 2.15
N ARG A 655 -11.25 16.74 2.02
CA ARG A 655 -12.01 16.10 3.11
C ARG A 655 -11.42 14.74 3.50
N GLU A 656 -10.90 13.97 2.56
CA GLU A 656 -10.19 12.72 2.83
C GLU A 656 -8.92 12.98 3.63
N GLY A 657 -8.10 13.94 3.23
CA GLY A 657 -6.90 14.32 3.97
C GLY A 657 -7.21 14.88 5.37
N GLN A 658 -8.33 15.62 5.54
CA GLN A 658 -8.80 16.07 6.86
C GLN A 658 -9.13 14.89 7.77
N ARG A 659 -9.87 13.89 7.26
CA ARG A 659 -10.19 12.66 8.01
C ARG A 659 -8.93 11.91 8.42
N LEU A 660 -7.94 11.82 7.53
CA LEU A 660 -6.63 11.26 7.88
C LEU A 660 -5.96 12.05 9.01
N GLY A 661 -5.97 13.37 8.94
CA GLY A 661 -5.46 14.26 9.99
C GLY A 661 -6.17 14.07 11.33
N GLU A 662 -7.50 13.97 11.32
CA GLU A 662 -8.30 13.72 12.53
C GLU A 662 -7.99 12.34 13.14
N MET A 663 -7.95 11.30 12.30
CA MET A 663 -7.64 9.92 12.72
C MET A 663 -6.24 9.80 13.34
N ARG A 664 -5.27 10.57 12.83
CA ARG A 664 -3.88 10.59 13.31
C ARG A 664 -3.62 11.61 14.43
N GLY A 665 -4.60 12.40 14.84
CA GLY A 665 -4.41 13.49 15.79
C GLY A 665 -3.56 14.65 15.24
N TRP A 666 -3.34 14.75 13.94
CA TRP A 666 -2.51 15.76 13.29
C TRP A 666 -3.31 17.03 13.01
N ARG A 667 -3.50 17.82 14.05
CA ARG A 667 -4.27 19.06 13.95
C ARG A 667 -3.77 19.99 12.82
N ARG A 668 -2.46 20.02 12.58
CA ARG A 668 -1.84 20.85 11.54
C ARG A 668 -2.27 20.41 10.12
N VAL A 669 -2.43 19.12 9.87
CA VAL A 669 -2.93 18.58 8.59
C VAL A 669 -4.38 19.00 8.42
N THR A 670 -5.24 18.69 9.39
CA THR A 670 -6.67 19.03 9.36
C THR A 670 -6.90 20.51 9.10
N LEU A 671 -6.24 21.40 9.86
CA LEU A 671 -6.37 22.84 9.68
C LEU A 671 -5.88 23.35 8.32
N SER A 672 -4.79 22.73 7.78
CA SER A 672 -4.24 23.16 6.49
C SER A 672 -5.18 22.85 5.34
N LEU A 673 -5.78 21.66 5.36
CA LEU A 673 -6.67 21.20 4.31
C LEU A 673 -8.06 21.83 4.45
N ALA A 674 -8.54 22.08 5.67
CA ALA A 674 -9.77 22.85 5.91
C ALA A 674 -9.64 24.30 5.42
N ALA A 675 -8.47 24.94 5.62
CA ALA A 675 -8.22 26.28 5.09
C ALA A 675 -8.31 26.34 3.56
N GLU A 676 -7.80 25.32 2.86
CA GLU A 676 -7.89 25.21 1.41
C GLU A 676 -9.32 24.88 0.97
N GLU A 677 -10.07 24.04 1.71
CA GLU A 677 -11.50 23.77 1.47
C GLU A 677 -12.31 25.06 1.56
N CYS A 678 -12.14 25.83 2.66
CA CYS A 678 -12.81 27.11 2.85
C CYS A 678 -12.51 28.09 1.69
N ARG A 679 -11.23 28.15 1.26
CA ARG A 679 -10.80 28.94 0.10
C ARG A 679 -11.51 28.50 -1.18
N SER A 680 -11.53 27.21 -1.44
CA SER A 680 -12.10 26.63 -2.66
C SER A 680 -13.61 26.91 -2.77
N LEU A 681 -14.34 26.70 -1.66
CA LEU A 681 -15.76 26.98 -1.56
C LEU A 681 -16.06 28.48 -1.74
N ALA A 682 -15.33 29.35 -1.05
CA ALA A 682 -15.51 30.79 -1.19
C ALA A 682 -15.27 31.28 -2.62
N ARG A 683 -14.27 30.75 -3.32
CA ARG A 683 -14.00 31.09 -4.73
C ARG A 683 -15.07 30.55 -5.68
N ALA A 684 -15.64 29.39 -5.40
CA ALA A 684 -16.73 28.83 -6.18
C ALA A 684 -18.08 29.55 -5.95
N GLY A 685 -18.17 30.45 -4.96
CA GLY A 685 -19.38 31.15 -4.57
C GLY A 685 -20.30 30.38 -3.62
N HIS A 686 -19.84 29.25 -3.08
CA HIS A 686 -20.53 28.43 -2.09
C HIS A 686 -20.31 29.01 -0.67
N PHE A 687 -20.79 30.22 -0.44
CA PHE A 687 -20.51 30.96 0.80
C PHE A 687 -21.12 30.32 2.05
N GLU A 688 -22.27 29.66 1.95
CA GLU A 688 -22.89 28.97 3.08
C GLU A 688 -22.02 27.81 3.55
N GLU A 689 -21.54 26.99 2.63
CA GLU A 689 -20.64 25.87 2.95
C GLU A 689 -19.29 26.38 3.47
N ALA A 690 -18.73 27.44 2.87
CA ALA A 690 -17.51 28.07 3.32
C ALA A 690 -17.66 28.60 4.77
N THR A 691 -18.83 29.16 5.12
CA THR A 691 -19.15 29.62 6.48
C THR A 691 -19.20 28.46 7.47
N LEU A 692 -19.77 27.31 7.09
CA LEU A 692 -19.78 26.13 7.95
C LEU A 692 -18.36 25.63 8.25
N VAL A 693 -17.49 25.56 7.23
CA VAL A 693 -16.07 25.20 7.42
C VAL A 693 -15.36 26.25 8.27
N ALA A 694 -15.55 27.53 7.99
CA ALA A 694 -14.95 28.62 8.77
C ALA A 694 -15.35 28.59 10.24
N THR A 695 -16.62 28.30 10.52
CA THR A 695 -17.14 28.20 11.90
C THR A 695 -16.57 26.96 12.62
N ARG A 696 -16.51 25.81 11.93
CA ARG A 696 -15.97 24.57 12.50
C ARG A 696 -14.52 24.71 12.94
N PHE A 697 -13.73 25.49 12.22
CA PHE A 697 -12.28 25.60 12.42
C PHE A 697 -11.81 26.99 12.90
N ASP A 698 -12.74 27.82 13.36
CA ASP A 698 -12.47 29.19 13.87
C ASP A 698 -11.80 30.14 12.85
N PHE A 699 -12.12 29.99 11.55
CA PHE A 699 -11.63 30.86 10.50
C PHE A 699 -12.51 32.12 10.29
N HIS A 700 -13.58 32.29 11.03
CA HIS A 700 -14.48 33.43 10.96
C HIS A 700 -13.92 34.68 11.66
N GLU A 701 -12.89 34.53 12.48
CA GLU A 701 -12.20 35.60 13.15
C GLU A 701 -10.70 35.62 12.78
N LEU A 702 -10.15 36.81 12.62
CA LEU A 702 -8.72 36.99 12.46
C LEU A 702 -8.02 36.71 13.81
N PRO A 703 -7.00 35.84 13.85
CA PRO A 703 -6.34 35.51 15.08
C PRO A 703 -5.70 36.75 15.70
N ALA A 704 -6.28 37.21 16.83
CA ALA A 704 -5.72 38.24 17.66
C ALA A 704 -4.77 37.61 18.68
N GLY A 705 -3.45 37.92 18.62
CA GLY A 705 -2.65 37.67 19.80
C GLY A 705 -1.29 37.01 19.70
N LYS A 706 -0.55 37.23 20.72
CA LYS A 706 0.81 36.80 21.03
C LYS A 706 0.79 35.40 21.65
N GLY A 707 1.45 34.41 21.05
CA GLY A 707 1.65 33.15 21.74
C GLY A 707 2.03 31.98 20.82
N ALA A 708 2.43 30.83 21.38
CA ALA A 708 2.84 29.60 20.71
C ALA A 708 1.78 28.97 19.79
N ALA A 709 0.55 29.48 19.77
CA ALA A 709 -0.49 29.24 18.76
C ALA A 709 -0.09 29.78 17.37
N ALA A 710 1.04 30.45 17.24
CA ALA A 710 1.44 31.20 16.04
C ALA A 710 1.64 30.37 14.75
N LEU A 711 1.91 29.08 14.83
CA LEU A 711 2.08 28.22 13.65
C LEU A 711 0.74 27.77 13.05
N ASN A 712 -0.26 27.55 13.92
CA ASN A 712 -1.63 27.30 13.48
C ASN A 712 -2.33 28.62 13.08
N SER A 713 -1.93 29.75 13.66
CA SER A 713 -2.46 31.09 13.37
C SER A 713 -2.19 31.54 11.94
N ASP A 714 -1.15 31.04 11.30
CA ASP A 714 -0.73 31.44 9.97
C ASP A 714 -1.63 30.97 8.85
N LYS A 715 -2.07 29.69 8.95
CA LYS A 715 -3.02 29.10 8.01
C LYS A 715 -4.43 29.58 8.30
N ALA A 716 -4.75 29.70 9.56
CA ALA A 716 -5.99 30.33 10.01
C ALA A 716 -6.09 31.79 9.55
N LEU A 717 -5.00 32.57 9.65
CA LEU A 717 -4.95 33.95 9.15
C LEU A 717 -5.24 34.01 7.64
N ARG A 718 -4.62 33.15 6.83
CA ARG A 718 -4.85 33.12 5.38
C ARG A 718 -6.28 32.67 5.04
N ALA A 719 -6.81 31.67 5.74
CA ALA A 719 -8.19 31.22 5.55
C ALA A 719 -9.19 32.31 5.95
N ALA A 720 -9.01 32.92 7.15
CA ALA A 720 -9.84 34.00 7.64
C ALA A 720 -9.76 35.23 6.76
N SER A 721 -8.54 35.59 6.29
CA SER A 721 -8.36 36.71 5.37
C SER A 721 -9.13 36.50 4.07
N ARG A 722 -9.09 35.30 3.49
CA ARG A 722 -9.84 34.98 2.27
C ARG A 722 -11.34 34.93 2.49
N TYR A 723 -11.80 34.42 3.62
CA TYR A 723 -13.22 34.40 3.99
C TYR A 723 -13.76 35.82 4.20
N LEU A 724 -13.03 36.68 4.92
CA LEU A 724 -13.42 38.05 5.25
C LEU A 724 -13.16 39.06 4.15
N LEU A 725 -12.42 38.71 3.11
CA LEU A 725 -11.88 39.61 2.08
C LEU A 725 -12.96 40.49 1.44
N LYS A 726 -14.14 39.96 1.15
CA LYS A 726 -15.27 40.71 0.59
C LYS A 726 -16.14 41.41 1.62
N GLN A 727 -16.11 40.94 2.88
CA GLN A 727 -16.97 41.46 3.93
C GLN A 727 -16.33 42.61 4.69
N SER A 728 -15.01 42.53 4.92
CA SER A 728 -14.26 43.47 5.73
C SER A 728 -12.82 43.63 5.25
N PRO A 729 -12.61 44.18 4.00
CA PRO A 729 -11.26 44.20 3.41
C PRO A 729 -10.25 45.01 4.22
N ARG A 730 -10.65 46.10 4.91
CA ARG A 730 -9.73 46.92 5.73
C ARG A 730 -9.20 46.15 6.95
N VAL A 731 -10.06 45.35 7.60
CA VAL A 731 -9.65 44.51 8.73
C VAL A 731 -8.64 43.46 8.29
N VAL A 732 -8.82 42.94 7.08
CA VAL A 732 -7.88 41.99 6.47
C VAL A 732 -6.54 42.63 6.18
N ILE A 733 -6.51 43.87 5.63
CA ILE A 733 -5.30 44.61 5.34
C ILE A 733 -4.49 44.80 6.64
N ASP A 734 -5.11 45.33 7.69
CA ASP A 734 -4.45 45.57 9.00
C ASP A 734 -3.84 44.30 9.60
N ALA A 735 -4.54 43.17 9.48
CA ALA A 735 -4.03 41.90 9.97
C ALA A 735 -2.86 41.36 9.13
N LEU A 736 -2.88 41.57 7.83
CA LEU A 736 -1.81 41.16 6.93
C LEU A 736 -0.55 42.00 7.06
N ASP A 737 -0.63 43.26 7.39
CA ASP A 737 0.52 44.15 7.61
C ASP A 737 1.53 43.58 8.58
N THR A 738 1.07 43.24 9.78
CA THR A 738 1.92 42.63 10.83
C THR A 738 2.49 41.26 10.38
N ALA A 739 1.71 40.49 9.63
CA ALA A 739 2.13 39.17 9.15
C ALA A 739 3.21 39.28 8.06
N ILE A 740 3.07 40.23 7.15
CA ILE A 740 4.06 40.53 6.07
C ILE A 740 5.38 40.98 6.71
N GLU A 741 5.35 41.91 7.66
CA GLU A 741 6.56 42.38 8.35
C GLU A 741 7.31 41.22 9.01
N LYS A 742 6.61 40.40 9.80
CA LYS A 742 7.19 39.22 10.46
C LYS A 742 7.74 38.18 9.44
N SER A 743 7.07 37.99 8.31
CA SER A 743 7.50 37.08 7.29
C SER A 743 8.79 37.58 6.61
N GLN A 744 8.90 38.88 6.36
CA GLN A 744 10.08 39.51 5.77
C GLN A 744 11.27 39.50 6.73
N GLN A 745 11.04 39.83 8.02
CA GLN A 745 12.08 39.76 9.07
C GLN A 745 12.67 38.34 9.21
N ARG A 746 11.87 37.31 8.97
CA ARG A 746 12.29 35.90 9.02
C ARG A 746 12.72 35.34 7.65
N GLU A 747 12.83 36.17 6.64
CA GLU A 747 13.24 35.80 5.28
C GLU A 747 12.39 34.67 4.65
N LEU A 748 11.10 34.58 5.00
CA LEU A 748 10.19 33.57 4.47
C LEU A 748 9.62 34.04 3.11
N ALA A 749 10.40 33.88 2.07
CA ALA A 749 10.14 34.50 0.76
C ALA A 749 8.79 34.12 0.14
N HIS A 750 8.47 32.82 0.03
CA HIS A 750 7.21 32.36 -0.57
C HIS A 750 6.00 32.87 0.22
N ARG A 751 6.08 32.80 1.54
CA ARG A 751 5.04 33.30 2.43
C ARG A 751 4.82 34.80 2.27
N SER A 752 5.91 35.58 2.16
CA SER A 752 5.82 37.02 1.94
C SER A 752 5.09 37.34 0.64
N VAL A 753 5.32 36.55 -0.43
CA VAL A 753 4.62 36.70 -1.71
C VAL A 753 3.13 36.36 -1.57
N GLU A 754 2.79 35.23 -0.90
CA GLU A 754 1.38 34.85 -0.66
C GLU A 754 0.61 35.93 0.10
N LEU A 755 1.21 36.52 1.14
CA LEU A 755 0.56 37.54 1.96
C LEU A 755 0.43 38.87 1.20
N LEU A 756 1.44 39.26 0.43
CA LEU A 756 1.40 40.47 -0.44
C LEU A 756 0.30 40.32 -1.51
N VAL A 757 0.19 39.15 -2.13
CA VAL A 757 -0.88 38.86 -3.12
C VAL A 757 -2.26 38.98 -2.44
N LEU A 758 -2.45 38.41 -1.24
CA LEU A 758 -3.72 38.53 -0.53
C LEU A 758 -4.04 39.99 -0.14
N ARG A 759 -3.03 40.75 0.32
CA ARG A 759 -3.22 42.16 0.67
C ARG A 759 -3.56 42.99 -0.56
N ALA A 760 -2.86 42.79 -1.69
CA ALA A 760 -3.18 43.43 -2.95
C ALA A 760 -4.63 43.20 -3.40
N ILE A 761 -5.14 41.98 -3.22
CA ILE A 761 -6.55 41.68 -3.50
C ILE A 761 -7.47 42.42 -2.54
N ALA A 762 -7.15 42.47 -1.24
CA ALA A 762 -7.94 43.19 -0.23
C ALA A 762 -7.95 44.71 -0.46
N GLU A 763 -6.82 45.29 -0.81
CA GLU A 763 -6.67 46.72 -1.17
C GLU A 763 -7.48 47.07 -2.42
N LYS A 764 -7.47 46.19 -3.43
CA LYS A 764 -8.33 46.37 -4.62
C LYS A 764 -9.82 46.37 -4.24
N GLU A 765 -10.24 45.44 -3.40
CA GLU A 765 -11.63 45.35 -2.92
C GLU A 765 -12.00 46.57 -2.05
N ALA A 766 -11.05 47.16 -1.34
CA ALA A 766 -11.23 48.40 -0.58
C ALA A 766 -11.20 49.66 -1.46
N GLY A 767 -10.88 49.53 -2.78
CA GLY A 767 -10.78 50.62 -3.75
C GLY A 767 -9.40 51.29 -3.82
N ASP A 768 -8.41 50.81 -3.07
CA ASP A 768 -7.05 51.32 -3.03
C ASP A 768 -6.15 50.66 -4.11
N TRP A 769 -6.34 51.04 -5.33
CA TRP A 769 -5.60 50.51 -6.49
C TRP A 769 -4.12 50.86 -6.46
N ALA A 770 -3.71 51.96 -5.85
CA ALA A 770 -2.32 52.39 -5.83
C ALA A 770 -1.47 51.44 -4.94
N ASN A 771 -1.93 51.16 -3.73
CA ASN A 771 -1.29 50.22 -2.81
C ASN A 771 -1.36 48.78 -3.35
N ALA A 772 -2.50 48.37 -3.91
CA ALA A 772 -2.64 47.06 -4.53
C ALA A 772 -1.59 46.81 -5.62
N LEU A 773 -1.36 47.79 -6.54
CA LEU A 773 -0.33 47.67 -7.55
C LEU A 773 1.09 47.72 -6.98
N ALA A 774 1.32 48.46 -5.89
CA ALA A 774 2.61 48.46 -5.19
C ALA A 774 2.94 47.10 -4.60
N ASP A 775 1.96 46.44 -3.99
CA ASP A 775 2.13 45.12 -3.43
C ASP A 775 2.33 44.05 -4.50
N VAL A 776 1.64 44.12 -5.64
CA VAL A 776 1.90 43.21 -6.76
C VAL A 776 3.34 43.36 -7.25
N ARG A 777 3.87 44.61 -7.38
CA ARG A 777 5.27 44.83 -7.76
C ARG A 777 6.25 44.26 -6.74
N ARG A 778 6.02 44.48 -5.44
CA ARG A 778 6.84 43.89 -4.37
C ARG A 778 6.82 42.36 -4.42
N ALA A 779 5.64 41.75 -4.58
CA ALA A 779 5.49 40.33 -4.73
C ALA A 779 6.27 39.77 -5.93
N LEU A 780 6.18 40.43 -7.10
CA LEU A 780 6.90 40.06 -8.32
C LEU A 780 8.43 40.15 -8.13
N THR A 781 8.92 41.17 -7.44
CA THR A 781 10.35 41.34 -7.16
C THR A 781 10.90 40.19 -6.30
N ILE A 782 10.12 39.72 -5.32
CA ILE A 782 10.52 38.58 -4.44
C ILE A 782 10.40 37.26 -5.21
N ALA A 783 9.37 37.11 -6.04
CA ALA A 783 9.02 35.85 -6.71
C ALA A 783 9.94 35.54 -7.93
N ALA A 784 10.36 36.57 -8.70
CA ALA A 784 11.04 36.36 -9.94
C ALA A 784 12.36 35.55 -9.85
N PRO A 785 13.31 35.89 -8.93
CA PRO A 785 14.53 35.10 -8.80
C PRO A 785 14.30 33.66 -8.28
N ARG A 786 13.08 33.35 -7.81
CA ARG A 786 12.69 32.08 -7.20
C ARG A 786 11.72 31.28 -8.05
N ASN A 787 11.31 31.82 -9.19
CA ASN A 787 10.37 31.23 -10.14
C ASN A 787 9.01 30.83 -9.50
N TYR A 788 8.48 31.65 -8.58
CA TYR A 788 7.13 31.42 -8.05
C TYR A 788 6.08 31.88 -9.06
N VAL A 789 5.30 30.96 -9.53
CA VAL A 789 4.32 31.18 -10.61
C VAL A 789 2.90 30.94 -10.15
N ARG A 790 2.67 29.75 -9.51
CA ARG A 790 1.31 29.35 -9.14
C ARG A 790 0.69 30.20 -8.05
N VAL A 791 1.48 30.77 -7.18
CA VAL A 791 1.02 31.72 -6.16
C VAL A 791 0.24 32.90 -6.76
N PHE A 792 0.55 33.30 -8.00
CA PHE A 792 -0.20 34.33 -8.75
C PHE A 792 -1.30 33.71 -9.60
N LEU A 793 -1.01 32.65 -10.35
CA LEU A 793 -1.98 32.03 -11.27
C LEU A 793 -3.17 31.42 -10.56
N ASP A 794 -2.98 30.93 -9.35
CA ASP A 794 -4.07 30.42 -8.52
C ASP A 794 -5.05 31.51 -8.06
N GLU A 795 -4.65 32.78 -8.09
CA GLU A 795 -5.49 33.95 -7.78
C GLU A 795 -5.81 34.78 -9.06
N ARG A 796 -5.73 34.14 -10.25
CA ARG A 796 -5.92 34.78 -11.55
C ARG A 796 -7.19 35.62 -11.64
N ARG A 797 -8.32 35.06 -11.14
CA ARG A 797 -9.62 35.74 -11.20
C ARG A 797 -9.62 37.08 -10.47
N GLU A 798 -8.96 37.11 -9.34
CA GLU A 798 -8.87 38.27 -8.45
C GLU A 798 -7.77 39.27 -8.90
N LEU A 799 -6.65 38.75 -9.40
CA LEU A 799 -5.50 39.53 -9.80
C LEU A 799 -5.58 40.07 -11.24
N GLY A 800 -6.41 39.51 -12.12
CA GLY A 800 -6.44 39.86 -13.55
C GLY A 800 -6.55 41.37 -13.80
N ALA A 801 -7.49 42.05 -13.14
CA ALA A 801 -7.68 43.51 -13.28
C ALA A 801 -6.47 44.31 -12.76
N LEU A 802 -5.68 43.79 -11.82
CA LEU A 802 -4.44 44.43 -11.35
C LEU A 802 -3.34 44.27 -12.40
N PHE A 803 -3.21 43.09 -13.00
CA PHE A 803 -2.22 42.85 -14.07
C PHE A 803 -2.53 43.60 -15.38
N GLU A 804 -3.79 43.88 -15.69
CA GLU A 804 -4.20 44.74 -16.79
C GLU A 804 -3.72 46.20 -16.62
N ARG A 805 -3.73 46.66 -15.35
CA ARG A 805 -3.32 48.02 -14.99
C ARG A 805 -1.85 48.15 -14.59
N LEU A 806 -1.12 47.04 -14.56
CA LEU A 806 0.28 47.02 -14.17
C LEU A 806 1.15 47.70 -15.21
N ASP A 807 1.80 48.78 -14.81
CA ASP A 807 2.72 49.50 -15.66
C ASP A 807 4.03 48.75 -15.83
N MET A 808 4.23 48.13 -17.00
CA MET A 808 5.42 47.35 -17.35
C MET A 808 6.70 48.18 -17.51
N GLU A 809 6.59 49.49 -17.77
CA GLU A 809 7.77 50.36 -17.86
C GLU A 809 8.45 50.54 -16.49
N GLN A 810 7.69 50.53 -15.41
CA GLN A 810 8.25 50.58 -14.06
C GLN A 810 9.03 49.32 -13.65
N LEU A 811 8.81 48.21 -14.34
CA LEU A 811 9.54 46.94 -14.14
C LEU A 811 10.68 46.76 -15.19
N ARG A 812 10.82 47.69 -16.13
CA ARG A 812 11.79 47.54 -17.21
C ARG A 812 13.23 47.46 -16.68
N GLY A 813 13.96 46.44 -17.11
CA GLY A 813 15.33 46.19 -16.68
C GLY A 813 15.46 45.47 -15.32
N SER A 814 14.36 45.18 -14.61
CA SER A 814 14.37 44.36 -13.39
C SER A 814 14.22 42.87 -13.70
N GLU A 815 14.70 42.04 -12.79
CA GLU A 815 14.48 40.55 -12.83
C GLU A 815 12.99 40.17 -12.80
N ALA A 816 12.13 41.07 -12.30
CA ALA A 816 10.69 40.86 -12.25
C ALA A 816 10.00 40.97 -13.62
N ALA A 817 10.59 41.67 -14.58
CA ALA A 817 9.96 41.97 -15.87
C ALA A 817 9.60 40.72 -16.71
N PRO A 818 10.44 39.70 -16.82
CA PRO A 818 10.07 38.47 -17.56
C PRO A 818 8.88 37.73 -16.92
N LEU A 819 8.88 37.58 -15.58
CA LEU A 819 7.79 36.95 -14.86
C LEU A 819 6.50 37.74 -14.98
N ALA A 820 6.57 39.08 -14.81
CA ALA A 820 5.41 39.96 -14.93
C ALA A 820 4.75 39.87 -16.34
N ARG A 821 5.57 39.84 -17.41
CA ARG A 821 5.05 39.67 -18.79
C ARG A 821 4.41 38.32 -19.00
N ARG A 822 5.01 37.24 -18.47
CA ARG A 822 4.42 35.90 -18.51
C ARG A 822 3.07 35.91 -17.83
N LEU A 823 3.02 36.37 -16.58
CA LEU A 823 1.78 36.36 -15.76
C LEU A 823 0.71 37.30 -16.39
N GLN A 824 1.08 38.48 -16.89
CA GLN A 824 0.14 39.40 -17.58
C GLN A 824 -0.50 38.70 -18.78
N ARG A 825 0.31 38.13 -19.67
CA ARG A 825 -0.18 37.35 -20.80
C ARG A 825 -1.09 36.22 -20.34
N ASP A 826 -0.65 35.44 -19.33
CA ASP A 826 -1.35 34.27 -18.86
C ASP A 826 -2.65 34.60 -18.11
N MET A 827 -2.76 35.76 -17.46
CA MET A 827 -3.96 36.22 -16.76
C MET A 827 -4.94 36.97 -17.69
N CYS A 828 -4.47 37.77 -18.63
CA CYS A 828 -5.29 38.62 -19.47
C CYS A 828 -5.77 37.90 -20.75
N THR A 829 -5.27 36.73 -21.07
CA THR A 829 -5.79 35.93 -22.19
C THR A 829 -7.14 35.32 -21.82
N PRO A 830 -8.24 35.60 -22.58
CA PRO A 830 -9.54 34.99 -22.34
C PRO A 830 -9.44 33.46 -22.35
N ASP A 831 -10.19 32.77 -21.48
CA ASP A 831 -10.21 31.31 -21.42
C ASP A 831 -10.60 30.63 -22.75
N ALA A 832 -11.34 31.32 -23.59
CA ALA A 832 -11.72 30.90 -24.94
C ALA A 832 -10.56 30.86 -25.97
N GLN A 833 -9.41 31.49 -25.69
CA GLN A 833 -8.26 31.52 -26.60
C GLN A 833 -7.08 30.62 -26.17
N ARG A 834 -7.12 30.08 -24.98
CA ARG A 834 -6.23 28.97 -24.60
C ARG A 834 -6.83 27.72 -25.20
N GLY A 835 -6.14 27.15 -26.18
CA GLY A 835 -6.56 25.90 -26.81
C GLY A 835 -6.97 24.89 -25.78
N THR A 836 -8.22 24.43 -25.90
CA THR A 836 -8.93 23.37 -25.21
C THR A 836 -9.15 23.54 -23.70
N PRO A 837 -10.42 23.58 -23.25
CA PRO A 837 -10.76 23.34 -21.85
C PRO A 837 -10.27 21.93 -21.46
N ILE A 838 -9.46 21.85 -20.43
CA ILE A 838 -9.18 20.61 -19.73
C ILE A 838 -10.50 20.14 -19.10
N GLY A 839 -11.32 19.46 -19.88
CA GLY A 839 -12.67 19.12 -19.44
C GLY A 839 -13.58 18.48 -20.47
N MET A 840 -13.01 17.94 -21.55
CA MET A 840 -13.67 16.93 -22.41
C MET A 840 -12.60 16.01 -22.97
N GLY A 841 -12.51 14.79 -22.45
CA GLY A 841 -11.74 13.70 -23.01
C GLY A 841 -10.25 14.05 -23.24
N GLU A 842 -9.37 13.18 -22.88
CA GLU A 842 -7.93 13.26 -23.14
C GLU A 842 -7.59 13.97 -24.47
N GLU A 843 -6.65 14.92 -24.46
CA GLU A 843 -6.20 15.58 -25.68
C GLU A 843 -5.76 14.54 -26.72
N LEU A 844 -6.10 14.80 -27.99
CA LEU A 844 -5.62 13.97 -29.08
C LEU A 844 -4.09 14.07 -29.17
N THR A 845 -3.41 12.95 -29.01
CA THR A 845 -1.97 12.88 -29.21
C THR A 845 -1.58 13.32 -30.63
N LYS A 846 -0.35 13.72 -30.85
CA LYS A 846 0.15 14.08 -32.21
C LYS A 846 -0.14 12.98 -33.24
N ARG A 847 -0.13 11.72 -32.80
CA ARG A 847 -0.40 10.57 -33.65
C ARG A 847 -1.90 10.40 -33.94
N GLU A 848 -2.75 10.62 -32.96
CA GLU A 848 -4.22 10.61 -33.11
C GLU A 848 -4.70 11.81 -33.96
N LEU A 849 -4.06 12.95 -33.82
CA LEU A 849 -4.32 14.12 -34.66
C LEU A 849 -3.92 13.85 -36.14
N THR A 850 -2.81 13.16 -36.36
CA THR A 850 -2.39 12.73 -37.71
C THR A 850 -3.40 11.74 -38.30
N ILE A 851 -3.90 10.81 -37.51
CA ILE A 851 -4.94 9.85 -37.93
C ILE A 851 -6.23 10.60 -38.29
N LEU A 852 -6.64 11.55 -37.46
CA LEU A 852 -7.86 12.36 -37.68
C LEU A 852 -7.78 13.16 -38.96
N LYS A 853 -6.62 13.79 -39.24
CA LYS A 853 -6.37 14.50 -40.52
C LYS A 853 -6.39 13.57 -41.72
N ARG A 854 -5.92 12.31 -41.58
CA ARG A 854 -5.99 11.31 -42.65
C ARG A 854 -7.43 10.78 -42.84
N LEU A 855 -8.22 10.71 -41.78
CA LEU A 855 -9.67 10.39 -41.89
C LEU A 855 -10.41 11.45 -42.73
N GLU A 856 -10.03 12.70 -42.63
CA GLU A 856 -10.60 13.82 -43.39
C GLU A 856 -10.39 13.67 -44.91
N THR A 857 -9.26 13.15 -45.33
CA THR A 857 -8.97 12.89 -46.74
C THR A 857 -9.77 11.73 -47.38
N GLY A 858 -10.63 11.07 -46.59
CA GLY A 858 -11.52 10.02 -47.09
C GLY A 858 -10.91 8.63 -47.21
N LEU A 859 -9.64 8.47 -46.83
CA LEU A 859 -8.91 7.19 -46.90
C LEU A 859 -9.56 6.09 -46.04
N SER A 860 -9.50 4.86 -46.50
CA SER A 860 -9.94 3.69 -45.75
C SER A 860 -8.99 3.38 -44.58
N ASN A 861 -9.43 2.60 -43.61
CA ASN A 861 -8.58 2.23 -42.46
C ASN A 861 -7.30 1.51 -42.90
N LYS A 862 -7.37 0.69 -43.94
CA LYS A 862 -6.20 0.00 -44.51
C LYS A 862 -5.19 0.98 -45.09
N GLU A 863 -5.64 1.95 -45.89
CA GLU A 863 -4.78 2.97 -46.49
C GLU A 863 -4.20 3.93 -45.45
N ILE A 864 -4.94 4.25 -44.37
CA ILE A 864 -4.41 5.07 -43.27
C ILE A 864 -3.35 4.26 -42.52
N ALA A 865 -3.59 2.99 -42.23
CA ALA A 865 -2.64 2.12 -41.53
C ALA A 865 -1.32 2.00 -42.31
N GLU A 866 -1.38 1.80 -43.60
CA GLU A 866 -0.22 1.78 -44.49
C GLU A 866 0.51 3.15 -44.51
N ALA A 867 -0.22 4.26 -44.59
CA ALA A 867 0.33 5.61 -44.64
C ALA A 867 1.02 6.07 -43.33
N ILE A 868 0.70 5.44 -42.19
CA ILE A 868 1.32 5.76 -40.87
C ILE A 868 2.19 4.60 -40.34
N PHE A 869 2.43 3.57 -41.14
CA PHE A 869 3.28 2.40 -40.86
C PHE A 869 2.85 1.64 -39.60
N VAL A 870 1.56 1.32 -39.49
CA VAL A 870 1.01 0.47 -38.41
C VAL A 870 0.12 -0.63 -38.98
N SER A 871 -0.21 -1.62 -38.14
CA SER A 871 -1.22 -2.63 -38.52
C SER A 871 -2.63 -2.03 -38.51
N GLU A 872 -3.55 -2.60 -39.30
CA GLU A 872 -4.96 -2.18 -39.30
C GLU A 872 -5.62 -2.33 -37.92
N GLY A 873 -5.19 -3.34 -37.14
CA GLY A 873 -5.61 -3.53 -35.76
C GLY A 873 -5.15 -2.39 -34.83
N THR A 874 -3.89 -1.97 -34.99
CA THR A 874 -3.33 -0.84 -34.23
C THR A 874 -4.04 0.47 -34.59
N LEU A 875 -4.38 0.67 -35.87
CA LEU A 875 -5.16 1.81 -36.31
C LEU A 875 -6.57 1.81 -35.71
N LYS A 876 -7.26 0.65 -35.71
CA LYS A 876 -8.60 0.53 -35.09
C LYS A 876 -8.57 0.88 -33.61
N TRP A 877 -7.51 0.49 -32.89
CA TRP A 877 -7.29 0.90 -31.49
C TRP A 877 -7.13 2.42 -31.36
N HIS A 878 -6.31 3.06 -32.17
CA HIS A 878 -6.17 4.52 -32.19
C HIS A 878 -7.49 5.21 -32.53
N LEU A 879 -8.25 4.71 -33.49
CA LEU A 879 -9.56 5.26 -33.85
C LEU A 879 -10.58 5.12 -32.71
N HIS A 880 -10.55 4.01 -31.99
CA HIS A 880 -11.37 3.83 -30.80
C HIS A 880 -11.06 4.88 -29.74
N ASN A 881 -9.77 5.15 -29.47
CA ASN A 881 -9.33 6.19 -28.56
C ASN A 881 -9.73 7.59 -29.04
N VAL A 882 -9.55 7.90 -30.32
CA VAL A 882 -10.01 9.17 -30.93
C VAL A 882 -11.51 9.35 -30.76
N TYR A 883 -12.32 8.29 -30.99
CA TYR A 883 -13.77 8.37 -30.82
C TYR A 883 -14.15 8.54 -29.34
N GLY A 884 -13.46 7.87 -28.43
CA GLY A 884 -13.64 8.05 -26.98
C GLY A 884 -13.32 9.50 -26.54
N LYS A 885 -12.18 10.02 -26.97
CA LYS A 885 -11.71 11.38 -26.65
C LYS A 885 -12.62 12.49 -27.23
N LEU A 886 -13.18 12.27 -28.40
CA LEU A 886 -14.14 13.17 -29.02
C LEU A 886 -15.59 12.95 -28.54
N ASN A 887 -15.82 11.95 -27.71
CA ASN A 887 -17.12 11.51 -27.22
C ASN A 887 -18.12 11.22 -28.35
N VAL A 888 -17.68 10.44 -29.35
CA VAL A 888 -18.48 10.05 -30.53
C VAL A 888 -18.39 8.55 -30.77
N LYS A 889 -19.34 7.96 -31.47
CA LYS A 889 -19.43 6.53 -31.66
C LYS A 889 -18.92 6.01 -33.03
N ASN A 890 -18.63 6.90 -33.97
CA ASN A 890 -18.27 6.51 -35.34
C ASN A 890 -17.45 7.57 -36.06
N ARG A 891 -16.93 7.20 -37.24
CA ARG A 891 -16.08 8.05 -38.10
C ARG A 891 -16.77 9.37 -38.47
N SER A 892 -18.02 9.34 -38.86
CA SER A 892 -18.78 10.55 -39.25
C SER A 892 -18.95 11.51 -38.07
N GLY A 893 -19.29 10.96 -36.90
CA GLY A 893 -19.36 11.73 -35.66
C GLY A 893 -18.02 12.36 -35.28
N ALA A 894 -16.91 11.62 -35.46
CA ALA A 894 -15.57 12.15 -35.17
C ALA A 894 -15.21 13.33 -36.09
N MET A 895 -15.54 13.23 -37.37
CA MET A 895 -15.28 14.30 -38.34
C MET A 895 -16.12 15.55 -38.02
N THR A 896 -17.42 15.39 -37.78
CA THR A 896 -18.31 16.49 -37.42
C THR A 896 -17.86 17.19 -36.13
N ARG A 897 -17.48 16.40 -35.12
CA ARG A 897 -17.06 16.91 -33.81
C ARG A 897 -15.68 17.60 -33.88
N ALA A 898 -14.74 17.05 -34.65
CA ALA A 898 -13.42 17.63 -34.84
C ALA A 898 -13.48 18.99 -35.54
N ARG A 899 -14.34 19.12 -36.55
CA ARG A 899 -14.59 20.42 -37.22
C ARG A 899 -15.29 21.40 -36.29
N ALA A 900 -16.28 20.97 -35.50
CA ALA A 900 -16.93 21.84 -34.53
C ALA A 900 -16.01 22.33 -33.41
N LEU A 901 -14.94 21.57 -33.12
CA LEU A 901 -13.90 21.93 -32.15
C LEU A 901 -12.70 22.67 -32.76
N GLY A 902 -12.70 22.93 -34.08
CA GLY A 902 -11.59 23.63 -34.78
C GLY A 902 -10.29 22.79 -34.80
N ILE A 903 -10.35 21.48 -34.69
CA ILE A 903 -9.21 20.56 -34.73
C ILE A 903 -8.83 20.23 -36.18
N LEU A 904 -9.81 20.28 -37.09
CA LEU A 904 -9.71 20.03 -38.52
C LEU A 904 -10.19 21.25 -39.27
#